data_4e34b57ce692d48580dddbd11191b727
#
_entry.id   4e34b57ce692d48580dddbd11191b727
#
_cell.length_a   1.000
_cell.length_b   1.000
_cell.length_c   1.000
_cell.angle_alpha   90.00
_cell.angle_beta   90.00
_cell.angle_gamma   90.00
#
_symmetry.space_group_name_H-M   'P 1'
#
loop_
_entity.id
_entity.type
_entity.pdbx_description
1 polymer ?
#
loop_
_entity_poly.entity_id
_entity_poly.type
_entity_poly.pdbx_seq_one_letter_code
_entity_poly.pdbx_strand_id
1 'polypeptide(L)'
;MNKTTRLLRTSKTKLIARCLTACLAIGTTTLSIAELDIRALPEDQQPNDSRLAPPKDLNGYFPFRLPRTLEEWKQRSNQLRKHLLVMNGLWPMPTRTPLNPVIHGKLDQGDYTIEKVYFESFPGFYVTGSLYRPKGFEGPRPGVLSPHGHWSNGRFTENLDIWNDLNQGAERFENGGRSPLQSRNVQLARMGCVVFHYDMVGYADSVQITENLAHHFNVQRPEMNHSERWGFFSPQAESNLQSIMGLQTWNSIRSLDFLESLPDVDTARLTITGASGGGTQSFMMGALDSRLAACFPAVMVSTAMQGGCTCENASGLRIPAGNVEIAALFAPKPLGMTGANDWTVEMTTKGFPELKKLFTLYGQEDNVSLAQLNHFGHNYNYVSRSAMYHFMNRHLNLNLALPIVEQDYERLEKAALTVWSHGHDTPEGGPDFERDLLRHWHEDNQRKLQASHRSPHAFRNVHGPGIEAIIGRTFERAGNVELELTSKNDKGNYLEMIGILKNTTHDEAVPALFLYPSEWNGRTWIWPTENGKSGLLKSNGKPKPIVQRALDAGCTVVGLDLLMQGEFLAPSEKATQNRLVSNPREFAGYTYGYNSPLFAQRVHDILSLVAYVHQNEKRPSESIELIGLNGAGHWIAAARAVCRDLIHRSAIQTQGFRLLT
;
A
#
# COMPACT_ATOMS: atom_id res chain seq x y z
N MET A 1 -1.18 -60.52 -17.78
CA MET A 1 -0.44 -61.64 -17.16
C MET A 1 -0.06 -61.18 -15.76
N ASN A 2 -0.82 -61.54 -14.71
CA ASN A 2 -0.63 -62.66 -13.77
C ASN A 2 0.71 -62.50 -13.02
N LYS A 3 0.82 -62.53 -11.70
CA LYS A 3 0.06 -63.07 -10.52
C LYS A 3 0.80 -62.54 -9.29
N THR A 4 0.12 -62.04 -8.26
CA THR A 4 -0.32 -62.78 -7.05
C THR A 4 0.79 -63.47 -6.25
N THR A 5 0.97 -63.18 -4.97
CA THR A 5 0.56 -63.97 -3.80
C THR A 5 1.41 -63.56 -2.59
N ARG A 6 0.89 -63.24 -1.49
CA ARG A 6 0.21 -63.83 -0.30
C ARG A 6 1.13 -63.91 0.93
N LEU A 7 0.70 -63.24 2.00
CA LEU A 7 0.32 -63.73 3.34
C LEU A 7 1.27 -64.65 4.13
N LEU A 8 1.46 -64.28 5.41
CA LEU A 8 1.26 -65.12 6.64
C LEU A 8 1.66 -64.29 7.87
N ARG A 9 0.81 -63.95 8.72
CA ARG A 9 0.17 -64.40 9.97
C ARG A 9 1.04 -65.33 10.85
N THR A 10 1.23 -64.90 12.13
CA THR A 10 0.99 -65.65 13.41
C THR A 10 1.37 -64.71 14.56
N SER A 11 0.55 -64.36 15.47
CA SER A 11 -0.29 -64.92 16.48
C SER A 11 0.45 -65.33 17.80
N LYS A 12 -0.04 -64.64 18.89
CA LYS A 12 -0.11 -65.08 20.30
C LYS A 12 1.18 -65.02 21.14
N THR A 13 1.19 -64.39 22.32
CA THR A 13 0.62 -64.99 23.54
C THR A 13 0.50 -63.96 24.67
N LYS A 14 -0.60 -64.03 25.40
CA LYS A 14 -0.87 -63.38 26.69
C LYS A 14 -0.02 -63.96 27.78
N LEU A 15 0.47 -63.17 28.73
CA LEU A 15 0.64 -63.66 30.10
C LEU A 15 0.28 -62.56 31.10
N ILE A 16 -0.62 -62.95 32.00
CA ILE A 16 -1.15 -62.17 33.12
C ILE A 16 -0.20 -62.40 34.31
N ALA A 17 0.17 -61.28 35.01
CA ALA A 17 0.57 -61.40 36.41
C ALA A 17 0.05 -60.16 37.16
N ARG A 18 -0.89 -60.40 38.04
CA ARG A 18 -1.33 -59.52 39.14
C ARG A 18 -0.27 -59.54 40.23
N CYS A 19 0.04 -58.37 40.81
CA CYS A 19 0.36 -58.20 42.23
C CYS A 19 0.25 -56.79 42.71
N LEU A 20 -0.70 -56.51 43.54
CA LEU A 20 -0.75 -55.78 44.81
C LEU A 20 -0.37 -54.29 44.83
N THR A 21 -1.40 -53.48 44.89
CA THR A 21 -1.79 -52.40 45.82
C THR A 21 -0.76 -51.94 46.86
N ALA A 22 -0.31 -50.73 46.76
CA ALA A 22 0.00 -49.84 47.89
C ALA A 22 -0.40 -48.42 47.49
N CYS A 23 -1.49 -47.94 48.08
CA CYS A 23 -1.92 -46.53 48.01
C CYS A 23 -0.90 -45.65 48.75
N LEU A 24 -0.15 -44.84 48.01
CA LEU A 24 0.38 -43.58 48.51
C LEU A 24 -0.39 -42.47 47.81
N ALA A 25 -1.40 -41.95 48.47
CA ALA A 25 -2.03 -40.69 48.15
C ALA A 25 -1.02 -39.56 48.47
N ILE A 26 -0.16 -39.26 47.52
CA ILE A 26 0.51 -37.93 47.51
C ILE A 26 -0.54 -36.99 46.95
N GLY A 27 -1.19 -36.26 47.82
CA GLY A 27 -2.00 -35.12 47.46
C GLY A 27 -1.11 -34.11 46.70
N THR A 28 -1.16 -34.14 45.38
CA THR A 28 -0.75 -33.01 44.57
C THR A 28 -1.78 -31.92 44.85
N THR A 29 -1.50 -31.10 45.86
CA THR A 29 -2.06 -29.77 45.91
C THR A 29 -1.53 -29.06 44.67
N THR A 30 -2.29 -29.07 43.59
CA THR A 30 -2.22 -28.06 42.58
C THR A 30 -2.50 -26.75 43.30
N LEU A 31 -1.44 -26.01 43.64
CA LEU A 31 -1.55 -24.61 43.93
C LEU A 31 -2.18 -24.00 42.65
N SER A 32 -3.51 -23.84 42.68
CA SER A 32 -4.17 -22.93 41.75
C SER A 32 -3.53 -21.57 42.04
N ILE A 33 -2.65 -21.14 41.18
CA ILE A 33 -2.26 -19.71 41.12
C ILE A 33 -3.59 -19.01 40.92
N ALA A 34 -4.09 -18.34 41.95
CA ALA A 34 -5.30 -17.54 41.82
C ALA A 34 -5.08 -16.61 40.63
N GLU A 35 -5.84 -16.84 39.60
CA GLU A 35 -5.81 -16.01 38.41
C GLU A 35 -6.13 -14.58 38.84
N LEU A 36 -5.36 -13.60 38.37
CA LEU A 36 -5.54 -12.20 38.73
C LEU A 36 -6.95 -11.76 38.26
N ASP A 37 -7.83 -11.44 39.18
CA ASP A 37 -9.17 -10.93 38.88
C ASP A 37 -9.09 -9.46 38.42
N ILE A 38 -8.55 -9.26 37.21
CA ILE A 38 -8.41 -7.97 36.52
C ILE A 38 -9.07 -7.97 35.15
N ARG A 39 -9.95 -8.92 34.89
CA ARG A 39 -10.68 -8.98 33.63
C ARG A 39 -11.79 -7.93 33.58
N ALA A 40 -11.88 -7.27 32.41
CA ALA A 40 -12.97 -6.37 32.10
C ALA A 40 -14.17 -7.10 31.49
N LEU A 41 -13.95 -8.30 30.94
CA LEU A 41 -14.96 -9.15 30.30
C LEU A 41 -15.03 -10.53 30.97
N PRO A 42 -16.17 -11.25 30.88
CA PRO A 42 -16.26 -12.66 31.20
C PRO A 42 -15.19 -13.49 30.48
N GLU A 43 -14.80 -14.60 31.06
CA GLU A 43 -13.67 -15.43 30.57
C GLU A 43 -13.87 -15.97 29.14
N ASP A 44 -15.13 -16.20 28.76
CA ASP A 44 -15.55 -16.71 27.46
C ASP A 44 -15.81 -15.61 26.41
N GLN A 45 -15.57 -14.34 26.76
CA GLN A 45 -15.83 -13.22 25.88
C GLN A 45 -14.54 -12.49 25.46
N GLN A 46 -14.54 -12.05 24.21
CA GLN A 46 -13.53 -11.16 23.65
C GLN A 46 -14.09 -9.74 23.48
N PRO A 47 -13.22 -8.72 23.42
CA PRO A 47 -13.67 -7.35 23.14
C PRO A 47 -14.46 -7.29 21.83
N ASN A 48 -15.54 -6.50 21.82
CA ASN A 48 -16.29 -6.20 20.60
C ASN A 48 -15.52 -5.14 19.79
N ASP A 49 -14.52 -5.58 19.06
CA ASP A 49 -13.55 -4.76 18.34
C ASP A 49 -13.57 -5.11 16.85
N SER A 50 -13.82 -4.09 16.01
CA SER A 50 -13.94 -4.28 14.56
C SER A 50 -12.70 -4.90 13.92
N ARG A 51 -11.53 -4.74 14.55
CA ARG A 51 -10.25 -5.30 14.08
C ARG A 51 -10.17 -6.82 14.23
N LEU A 52 -11.07 -7.46 14.99
CA LEU A 52 -11.19 -8.93 15.07
C LEU A 52 -11.90 -9.54 13.86
N ALA A 53 -12.59 -8.73 13.05
CA ALA A 53 -13.18 -9.17 11.78
C ALA A 53 -12.11 -9.72 10.81
N PRO A 54 -12.48 -10.54 9.82
CA PRO A 54 -11.54 -11.03 8.80
C PRO A 54 -10.77 -9.89 8.13
N PRO A 55 -9.47 -10.08 7.82
CA PRO A 55 -8.69 -9.08 7.12
C PRO A 55 -9.31 -8.72 5.77
N LYS A 56 -9.26 -7.43 5.41
CA LYS A 56 -9.70 -6.91 4.13
C LYS A 56 -8.74 -7.37 3.03
N ASP A 57 -9.26 -7.80 1.91
CA ASP A 57 -8.50 -8.17 0.73
C ASP A 57 -8.62 -7.14 -0.40
N LEU A 58 -7.99 -7.42 -1.53
CA LEU A 58 -7.99 -6.55 -2.71
C LEU A 58 -9.39 -6.39 -3.36
N ASN A 59 -10.32 -7.31 -3.09
CA ASN A 59 -11.70 -7.31 -3.63
C ASN A 59 -12.71 -6.67 -2.68
N GLY A 60 -12.27 -6.12 -1.55
CA GLY A 60 -13.12 -5.43 -0.60
C GLY A 60 -13.74 -4.16 -1.18
N TYR A 61 -14.72 -3.60 -0.49
CA TYR A 61 -15.31 -2.31 -0.86
C TYR A 61 -14.44 -1.16 -0.35
N PHE A 62 -14.03 -0.27 -1.27
CA PHE A 62 -13.16 0.89 -1.01
C PHE A 62 -13.88 2.19 -1.39
N PRO A 63 -14.78 2.69 -0.54
CA PRO A 63 -15.51 3.92 -0.84
C PRO A 63 -14.60 5.14 -0.79
N PHE A 64 -14.86 6.10 -1.69
CA PHE A 64 -14.29 7.43 -1.55
C PHE A 64 -15.16 8.27 -0.61
N ARG A 65 -14.61 8.64 0.54
CA ARG A 65 -15.28 9.53 1.50
C ARG A 65 -15.03 10.97 1.11
N LEU A 66 -16.05 11.58 0.53
CA LEU A 66 -15.98 12.96 0.05
C LEU A 66 -15.73 13.93 1.21
N PRO A 67 -14.74 14.85 1.10
CA PRO A 67 -14.56 15.94 2.03
C PRO A 67 -15.72 16.94 1.95
N ARG A 68 -16.01 17.62 3.05
CA ARG A 68 -17.08 18.63 3.11
C ARG A 68 -16.66 19.95 2.49
N THR A 69 -15.37 20.27 2.58
CA THR A 69 -14.78 21.54 2.11
C THR A 69 -13.51 21.32 1.31
N LEU A 70 -13.13 22.30 0.50
CA LEU A 70 -11.85 22.29 -0.22
C LEU A 70 -10.64 22.30 0.72
N GLU A 71 -10.77 22.90 1.90
CA GLU A 71 -9.68 22.92 2.87
C GLU A 71 -9.43 21.54 3.47
N GLU A 72 -10.49 20.83 3.84
CA GLU A 72 -10.40 19.43 4.26
C GLU A 72 -9.76 18.56 3.16
N TRP A 73 -10.15 18.79 1.90
CA TRP A 73 -9.56 18.07 0.77
C TRP A 73 -8.07 18.38 0.57
N LYS A 74 -7.66 19.65 0.66
CA LYS A 74 -6.24 20.04 0.56
C LYS A 74 -5.40 19.35 1.64
N GLN A 75 -5.87 19.33 2.88
CA GLN A 75 -5.18 18.64 3.98
C GLN A 75 -5.10 17.13 3.71
N ARG A 76 -6.23 16.51 3.37
CA ARG A 76 -6.32 15.09 3.05
C ARG A 76 -5.45 14.71 1.86
N SER A 77 -5.51 15.46 0.77
CA SER A 77 -4.74 15.19 -0.45
C SER A 77 -3.22 15.28 -0.21
N ASN A 78 -2.77 16.26 0.57
CA ASN A 78 -1.36 16.39 0.94
C ASN A 78 -0.87 15.21 1.79
N GLN A 79 -1.68 14.76 2.75
CA GLN A 79 -1.36 13.58 3.56
C GLN A 79 -1.31 12.32 2.70
N LEU A 80 -2.30 12.14 1.82
CA LEU A 80 -2.39 10.94 0.97
C LEU A 80 -1.25 10.87 -0.05
N ARG A 81 -0.85 12.00 -0.68
CA ARG A 81 0.33 12.02 -1.57
C ARG A 81 1.61 11.59 -0.85
N LYS A 82 1.84 12.10 0.37
CA LYS A 82 3.00 11.68 1.18
C LYS A 82 2.93 10.20 1.52
N HIS A 83 1.74 9.72 1.91
CA HIS A 83 1.51 8.30 2.18
C HIS A 83 1.84 7.43 0.96
N LEU A 84 1.36 7.78 -0.23
CA LEU A 84 1.63 7.05 -1.47
C LEU A 84 3.13 7.04 -1.81
N LEU A 85 3.84 8.16 -1.63
CA LEU A 85 5.29 8.20 -1.82
C LEU A 85 6.02 7.29 -0.84
N VAL A 86 5.65 7.33 0.45
CA VAL A 86 6.26 6.46 1.48
C VAL A 86 6.03 4.98 1.14
N MET A 87 4.78 4.58 0.87
CA MET A 87 4.43 3.17 0.63
C MET A 87 4.97 2.61 -0.68
N ASN A 88 5.32 3.48 -1.63
CA ASN A 88 6.05 3.08 -2.85
C ASN A 88 7.58 3.10 -2.67
N GLY A 89 8.10 3.35 -1.47
CA GLY A 89 9.53 3.48 -1.22
C GLY A 89 10.18 4.71 -1.89
N LEU A 90 9.36 5.70 -2.29
CA LEU A 90 9.76 6.91 -2.99
C LEU A 90 9.86 8.14 -2.05
N TRP A 91 9.91 7.92 -0.74
CA TRP A 91 10.11 8.96 0.25
C TRP A 91 11.28 8.65 1.19
N PRO A 92 12.34 9.48 1.23
CA PRO A 92 12.60 10.61 0.31
C PRO A 92 12.71 10.15 -1.15
N MET A 93 12.30 11.04 -2.09
CA MET A 93 12.35 10.70 -3.53
C MET A 93 13.75 10.25 -3.94
N PRO A 94 13.91 9.14 -4.69
CA PRO A 94 15.21 8.68 -5.19
C PRO A 94 15.98 9.78 -5.95
N THR A 95 17.30 9.71 -5.95
CA THR A 95 18.13 10.68 -6.67
C THR A 95 17.92 10.52 -8.17
N ARG A 96 17.55 11.62 -8.84
CA ARG A 96 17.47 11.66 -10.29
C ARG A 96 18.88 11.67 -10.88
N THR A 97 19.35 10.50 -11.28
CA THR A 97 20.60 10.33 -12.02
C THR A 97 20.42 10.74 -13.49
N PRO A 98 21.48 11.03 -14.27
CA PRO A 98 21.37 11.25 -15.68
C PRO A 98 20.61 10.10 -16.37
N LEU A 99 19.71 10.43 -17.30
CA LEU A 99 18.93 9.42 -18.03
C LEU A 99 19.77 8.68 -19.07
N ASN A 100 20.80 9.32 -19.64
CA ASN A 100 21.63 8.78 -20.72
C ASN A 100 20.78 8.18 -21.87
N PRO A 101 19.80 8.94 -22.44
CA PRO A 101 18.84 8.37 -23.37
C PRO A 101 19.51 8.02 -24.70
N VAL A 102 19.18 6.82 -25.21
CA VAL A 102 19.54 6.39 -26.56
C VAL A 102 18.26 6.27 -27.37
N ILE A 103 18.18 7.01 -28.48
CA ILE A 103 17.09 6.97 -29.45
C ILE A 103 17.68 6.51 -30.76
N HIS A 104 17.16 5.38 -31.30
CA HIS A 104 17.72 4.76 -32.50
C HIS A 104 16.66 4.07 -33.36
N GLY A 105 17.07 3.53 -34.50
CA GLY A 105 16.25 2.65 -35.32
C GLY A 105 14.96 3.30 -35.82
N LYS A 106 15.05 4.54 -36.34
CA LYS A 106 13.91 5.32 -36.83
C LYS A 106 13.21 4.62 -37.98
N LEU A 107 11.90 4.41 -37.86
CA LEU A 107 11.01 3.86 -38.88
C LEU A 107 10.07 4.97 -39.35
N ASP A 108 10.01 5.23 -40.66
CA ASP A 108 9.11 6.21 -41.27
C ASP A 108 7.81 5.49 -41.71
N GLN A 109 6.69 5.93 -41.20
CA GLN A 109 5.35 5.37 -41.46
C GLN A 109 4.47 6.35 -42.26
N GLY A 110 5.07 7.30 -42.98
CA GLY A 110 4.36 8.29 -43.80
C GLY A 110 3.95 9.53 -42.97
N ASP A 111 2.94 9.43 -42.19
CA ASP A 111 2.37 10.54 -41.37
C ASP A 111 2.88 10.59 -39.93
N TYR A 112 3.65 9.58 -39.51
CA TYR A 112 4.35 9.53 -38.23
C TYR A 112 5.68 8.78 -38.34
N THR A 113 6.51 8.82 -37.30
CA THR A 113 7.71 7.98 -37.16
C THR A 113 7.69 7.21 -35.85
N ILE A 114 8.38 6.08 -35.80
CA ILE A 114 8.60 5.30 -34.59
C ILE A 114 10.11 5.18 -34.37
N GLU A 115 10.56 5.41 -33.14
CA GLU A 115 11.96 5.27 -32.73
C GLU A 115 12.04 4.37 -31.51
N LYS A 116 13.08 3.55 -31.43
CA LYS A 116 13.40 2.69 -30.31
C LYS A 116 14.13 3.51 -29.26
N VAL A 117 13.77 3.32 -27.98
CA VAL A 117 14.32 4.11 -26.90
C VAL A 117 14.70 3.23 -25.72
N TYR A 118 15.85 3.52 -25.12
CA TYR A 118 16.17 3.09 -23.76
C TYR A 118 16.92 4.19 -23.02
N PHE A 119 16.75 4.22 -21.69
CA PHE A 119 17.43 5.15 -20.79
C PHE A 119 17.50 4.59 -19.37
N GLU A 120 18.40 5.12 -18.54
CA GLU A 120 18.58 4.68 -17.16
C GLU A 120 17.56 5.35 -16.22
N SER A 121 16.76 4.54 -15.51
CA SER A 121 15.93 5.03 -14.41
C SER A 121 16.65 5.02 -13.06
N PHE A 122 17.43 3.98 -12.80
CA PHE A 122 18.53 3.88 -11.84
C PHE A 122 19.81 3.56 -12.60
N PRO A 123 21.00 3.79 -12.04
CA PRO A 123 22.25 3.41 -12.68
C PRO A 123 22.25 1.95 -13.10
N GLY A 124 22.42 1.70 -14.40
CA GLY A 124 22.42 0.36 -15.00
C GLY A 124 21.05 -0.31 -15.11
N PHE A 125 19.96 0.30 -14.66
CA PHE A 125 18.61 -0.22 -14.85
C PHE A 125 17.85 0.58 -15.91
N TYR A 126 17.43 -0.07 -16.95
CA TYR A 126 16.92 0.57 -18.16
C TYR A 126 15.39 0.50 -18.25
N VAL A 127 14.80 1.62 -18.64
CA VAL A 127 13.45 1.69 -19.21
C VAL A 127 13.58 1.66 -20.72
N THR A 128 12.80 0.82 -21.35
CA THR A 128 12.76 0.62 -22.82
C THR A 128 11.40 1.05 -23.35
N GLY A 129 11.30 1.29 -24.66
CA GLY A 129 10.02 1.63 -25.27
C GLY A 129 10.10 2.05 -26.74
N SER A 130 8.95 2.46 -27.27
CA SER A 130 8.78 3.03 -28.60
C SER A 130 8.31 4.48 -28.50
N LEU A 131 9.00 5.38 -29.19
CA LEU A 131 8.68 6.80 -29.27
C LEU A 131 8.02 7.09 -30.63
N TYR A 132 6.75 7.47 -30.59
CA TYR A 132 5.98 7.84 -31.78
C TYR A 132 5.99 9.37 -31.93
N ARG A 133 6.36 9.87 -33.10
CA ARG A 133 6.41 11.29 -33.39
C ARG A 133 5.51 11.64 -34.58
N PRO A 134 4.67 12.67 -34.47
CA PRO A 134 3.85 13.14 -35.58
C PRO A 134 4.71 13.78 -36.69
N LYS A 135 4.24 13.70 -37.93
CA LYS A 135 4.81 14.43 -39.08
C LYS A 135 3.79 15.47 -39.57
N GLY A 136 4.28 16.53 -40.20
CA GLY A 136 3.42 17.58 -40.74
C GLY A 136 2.90 18.60 -39.71
N PHE A 137 3.48 18.66 -38.51
CA PHE A 137 3.17 19.63 -37.48
C PHE A 137 4.38 20.51 -37.18
N GLU A 138 4.14 21.77 -36.87
CA GLU A 138 5.18 22.70 -36.48
C GLU A 138 5.21 22.93 -34.98
N GLY A 139 6.39 23.21 -34.41
CA GLY A 139 6.63 23.52 -33.02
C GLY A 139 6.43 22.37 -32.04
N PRO A 140 6.64 22.62 -30.74
CA PRO A 140 6.49 21.61 -29.69
C PRO A 140 5.06 21.05 -29.58
N ARG A 141 4.93 19.75 -29.43
CA ARG A 141 3.66 19.00 -29.42
C ARG A 141 3.34 18.45 -28.03
N PRO A 142 2.05 18.22 -27.70
CA PRO A 142 1.69 17.55 -26.46
C PRO A 142 2.43 16.22 -26.29
N GLY A 143 2.94 15.95 -25.09
CA GLY A 143 3.60 14.70 -24.74
C GLY A 143 2.66 13.73 -24.06
N VAL A 144 2.63 12.47 -24.52
CA VAL A 144 1.79 11.41 -23.97
C VAL A 144 2.64 10.28 -23.44
N LEU A 145 2.57 9.98 -22.14
CA LEU A 145 3.02 8.71 -21.61
C LEU A 145 1.96 7.64 -21.82
N SER A 146 2.37 6.47 -22.28
CA SER A 146 1.47 5.41 -22.69
C SER A 146 1.86 4.06 -22.07
N PRO A 147 1.72 3.87 -20.72
CA PRO A 147 1.93 2.58 -20.08
C PRO A 147 0.93 1.54 -20.58
N HIS A 148 1.35 0.27 -20.60
CA HIS A 148 0.48 -0.86 -20.91
C HIS A 148 0.08 -1.65 -19.65
N GLY A 149 -0.96 -2.48 -19.75
CA GLY A 149 -1.35 -3.44 -18.72
C GLY A 149 -0.69 -4.81 -18.91
N HIS A 150 -1.34 -5.85 -18.37
CA HIS A 150 -0.84 -7.23 -18.40
C HIS A 150 -1.26 -7.94 -19.69
N TRP A 151 -0.91 -7.36 -20.83
CA TRP A 151 -1.05 -8.04 -22.13
C TRP A 151 0.14 -8.94 -22.36
N SER A 152 -0.11 -10.10 -22.96
CA SER A 152 0.95 -11.01 -23.35
C SER A 152 1.99 -10.28 -24.20
N ASN A 153 3.27 -10.44 -23.89
CA ASN A 153 4.40 -9.74 -24.50
C ASN A 153 4.39 -8.19 -24.38
N GLY A 154 3.58 -7.61 -23.48
CA GLY A 154 3.55 -6.16 -23.24
C GLY A 154 3.23 -5.35 -24.50
N ARG A 155 4.09 -4.37 -24.86
CA ARG A 155 3.87 -3.54 -26.06
C ARG A 155 3.94 -4.30 -27.38
N PHE A 156 4.45 -5.53 -27.38
CA PHE A 156 4.45 -6.44 -28.54
C PHE A 156 3.20 -7.33 -28.60
N THR A 157 2.17 -7.03 -27.83
CA THR A 157 0.96 -7.86 -27.80
C THR A 157 0.33 -8.00 -29.18
N GLU A 158 -0.09 -9.23 -29.49
CA GLU A 158 -0.83 -9.56 -30.67
C GLU A 158 -1.99 -10.48 -30.33
N ASN A 159 -3.20 -10.02 -30.62
CA ASN A 159 -4.43 -10.81 -30.50
C ASN A 159 -4.60 -11.64 -31.78
N LEU A 160 -4.64 -12.94 -31.66
CA LEU A 160 -4.79 -13.83 -32.83
C LEU A 160 -6.24 -14.01 -33.26
N ASP A 161 -7.18 -13.99 -32.29
CA ASP A 161 -8.62 -14.11 -32.56
C ASP A 161 -9.32 -12.78 -32.25
N ILE A 162 -9.63 -12.04 -33.31
CA ILE A 162 -10.26 -10.71 -33.25
C ILE A 162 -11.63 -10.65 -33.94
N TRP A 163 -12.07 -11.77 -34.53
CA TRP A 163 -13.32 -11.78 -35.30
C TRP A 163 -14.53 -11.43 -34.46
N ASN A 164 -14.54 -11.88 -33.22
CA ASN A 164 -15.59 -11.54 -32.28
C ASN A 164 -15.60 -10.03 -31.96
N ASP A 165 -14.44 -9.43 -31.76
CA ASP A 165 -14.30 -8.00 -31.47
C ASP A 165 -14.75 -7.12 -32.66
N LEU A 166 -14.40 -7.52 -33.88
CA LEU A 166 -14.87 -6.85 -35.09
C LEU A 166 -16.40 -6.98 -35.26
N ASN A 167 -16.96 -8.19 -35.07
CA ASN A 167 -18.37 -8.44 -35.22
C ASN A 167 -19.24 -7.72 -34.18
N GLN A 168 -18.72 -7.54 -32.95
CA GLN A 168 -19.40 -6.82 -31.88
C GLN A 168 -19.19 -5.30 -31.96
N GLY A 169 -18.36 -4.81 -32.88
CA GLY A 169 -17.96 -3.41 -32.98
C GLY A 169 -17.03 -2.94 -31.83
N ALA A 170 -16.42 -3.88 -31.12
CA ALA A 170 -15.38 -3.58 -30.14
C ALA A 170 -14.11 -3.08 -30.83
N GLU A 171 -13.80 -3.60 -32.01
CA GLU A 171 -12.74 -3.12 -32.89
C GLU A 171 -13.30 -2.77 -34.27
N ARG A 172 -12.60 -1.87 -34.95
CA ARG A 172 -13.00 -1.38 -36.26
C ARG A 172 -12.14 -1.94 -37.40
N PHE A 173 -10.85 -2.13 -37.14
CA PHE A 173 -9.88 -2.59 -38.12
C PHE A 173 -9.15 -3.83 -37.60
N GLU A 174 -8.75 -4.70 -38.51
CA GLU A 174 -8.02 -5.91 -38.16
C GLU A 174 -6.70 -5.59 -37.46
N ASN A 175 -5.90 -4.66 -37.99
CA ASN A 175 -4.64 -4.27 -37.36
C ASN A 175 -4.85 -3.64 -35.97
N GLY A 176 -5.91 -2.86 -35.79
CA GLY A 176 -6.31 -2.28 -34.51
C GLY A 176 -6.66 -3.33 -33.47
N GLY A 177 -7.42 -4.35 -33.84
CA GLY A 177 -7.77 -5.46 -32.97
C GLY A 177 -6.59 -6.36 -32.64
N ARG A 178 -5.72 -6.65 -33.64
CA ARG A 178 -4.50 -7.46 -33.41
C ARG A 178 -3.50 -6.78 -32.49
N SER A 179 -3.27 -5.48 -32.65
CA SER A 179 -2.30 -4.73 -31.84
C SER A 179 -2.90 -3.42 -31.33
N PRO A 180 -3.84 -3.49 -30.35
CA PRO A 180 -4.56 -2.32 -29.85
C PRO A 180 -3.65 -1.28 -29.20
N LEU A 181 -2.50 -1.70 -28.68
CA LEU A 181 -1.51 -0.81 -28.09
C LEU A 181 -0.76 0.00 -29.17
N GLN A 182 -0.39 -0.62 -30.29
CA GLN A 182 0.17 0.12 -31.42
C GLN A 182 -0.88 1.08 -32.00
N SER A 183 -2.10 0.61 -32.26
CA SER A 183 -3.21 1.41 -32.79
C SER A 183 -3.43 2.70 -31.98
N ARG A 184 -3.50 2.58 -30.64
CA ARG A 184 -3.63 3.72 -29.73
C ARG A 184 -2.54 4.77 -29.94
N ASN A 185 -1.29 4.33 -29.98
CA ASN A 185 -0.15 5.23 -30.07
C ASN A 185 0.01 5.84 -31.47
N VAL A 186 -0.28 5.09 -32.52
CA VAL A 186 -0.34 5.60 -33.90
C VAL A 186 -1.39 6.69 -34.03
N GLN A 187 -2.62 6.45 -33.55
CA GLN A 187 -3.67 7.46 -33.64
C GLN A 187 -3.34 8.71 -32.83
N LEU A 188 -2.75 8.58 -31.63
CA LEU A 188 -2.30 9.75 -30.86
C LEU A 188 -1.21 10.53 -31.58
N ALA A 189 -0.28 9.86 -32.26
CA ALA A 189 0.73 10.52 -33.09
C ALA A 189 0.07 11.27 -34.27
N ARG A 190 -0.87 10.64 -34.97
CA ARG A 190 -1.67 11.28 -36.05
C ARG A 190 -2.47 12.49 -35.55
N MET A 191 -2.89 12.47 -34.29
CA MET A 191 -3.51 13.63 -33.64
C MET A 191 -2.52 14.74 -33.30
N GLY A 192 -1.23 14.55 -33.59
CA GLY A 192 -0.17 15.53 -33.36
C GLY A 192 0.48 15.46 -31.98
N CYS A 193 0.44 14.33 -31.30
CA CYS A 193 1.11 14.13 -30.01
C CYS A 193 2.45 13.39 -30.19
N VAL A 194 3.44 13.70 -29.37
CA VAL A 194 4.63 12.87 -29.17
C VAL A 194 4.31 11.84 -28.10
N VAL A 195 4.37 10.54 -28.43
CA VAL A 195 3.91 9.48 -27.55
C VAL A 195 5.07 8.58 -27.16
N PHE A 196 5.31 8.40 -25.88
CA PHE A 196 6.27 7.42 -25.38
C PHE A 196 5.54 6.22 -24.78
N HIS A 197 5.57 5.11 -25.51
CA HIS A 197 5.04 3.82 -25.09
C HIS A 197 6.16 3.01 -24.46
N TYR A 198 6.32 3.11 -23.15
CA TYR A 198 7.38 2.44 -22.41
C TYR A 198 6.95 1.07 -21.89
N ASP A 199 7.93 0.20 -21.72
CA ASP A 199 7.73 -1.15 -21.21
C ASP A 199 7.53 -1.13 -19.69
N MET A 200 6.51 -1.85 -19.22
CA MET A 200 6.34 -2.16 -17.81
C MET A 200 7.42 -3.18 -17.40
N VAL A 201 7.88 -3.11 -16.14
CA VAL A 201 8.93 -3.98 -15.61
C VAL A 201 8.62 -5.44 -15.92
N GLY A 202 9.56 -6.14 -16.54
CA GLY A 202 9.46 -7.56 -16.88
C GLY A 202 8.74 -7.86 -18.19
N TYR A 203 8.19 -6.85 -18.89
CA TYR A 203 7.56 -7.05 -20.20
C TYR A 203 8.42 -6.55 -21.36
N ALA A 204 8.15 -7.10 -22.53
CA ALA A 204 8.77 -6.72 -23.81
C ALA A 204 10.30 -6.70 -23.75
N ASP A 205 10.93 -5.52 -23.83
CA ASP A 205 12.37 -5.35 -23.76
C ASP A 205 12.90 -5.00 -22.35
N SER A 206 12.02 -4.86 -21.35
CA SER A 206 12.39 -4.68 -19.95
C SER A 206 12.76 -6.03 -19.31
N VAL A 207 13.94 -6.55 -19.62
CA VAL A 207 14.34 -7.95 -19.35
C VAL A 207 15.16 -8.15 -18.07
N GLN A 208 15.67 -7.08 -17.44
CA GLN A 208 16.59 -7.18 -16.29
C GLN A 208 15.91 -7.74 -15.04
N ILE A 209 14.62 -7.43 -14.84
CA ILE A 209 13.72 -8.07 -13.87
C ILE A 209 12.73 -8.90 -14.68
N THR A 210 12.60 -10.18 -14.38
CA THR A 210 11.78 -11.08 -15.20
C THR A 210 10.28 -10.84 -15.02
N GLU A 211 9.48 -11.14 -16.04
CA GLU A 211 8.02 -11.12 -15.99
C GLU A 211 7.48 -11.98 -14.84
N ASN A 212 8.06 -13.17 -14.66
CA ASN A 212 7.67 -14.08 -13.59
C ASN A 212 7.85 -13.45 -12.20
N LEU A 213 8.97 -12.75 -11.96
CA LEU A 213 9.21 -12.06 -10.70
C LEU A 213 8.26 -10.87 -10.53
N ALA A 214 8.11 -10.04 -11.56
CA ALA A 214 7.36 -8.80 -11.46
C ALA A 214 5.84 -9.03 -11.38
N HIS A 215 5.30 -10.05 -12.06
CA HIS A 215 3.85 -10.20 -12.25
C HIS A 215 3.27 -11.55 -11.78
N HIS A 216 4.10 -12.58 -11.72
CA HIS A 216 3.65 -13.95 -11.41
C HIS A 216 4.31 -14.53 -10.15
N PHE A 217 5.00 -13.69 -9.35
CA PHE A 217 5.59 -14.12 -8.08
C PHE A 217 4.53 -14.81 -7.20
N ASN A 218 4.83 -16.03 -6.73
CA ASN A 218 3.88 -16.85 -5.97
C ASN A 218 4.49 -17.60 -4.78
N VAL A 219 5.81 -17.78 -4.73
CA VAL A 219 6.51 -18.53 -3.67
C VAL A 219 7.74 -17.75 -3.21
N GLN A 220 7.95 -17.68 -1.90
CA GLN A 220 9.11 -17.02 -1.30
C GLN A 220 10.42 -17.65 -1.75
N ARG A 221 11.46 -16.82 -1.82
CA ARG A 221 12.81 -17.17 -2.26
C ARG A 221 13.79 -17.01 -1.08
N PRO A 222 13.96 -18.05 -0.23
CA PRO A 222 14.80 -17.93 0.98
C PRO A 222 16.24 -17.49 0.69
N GLU A 223 16.79 -17.85 -0.47
CA GLU A 223 18.12 -17.44 -0.94
C GLU A 223 18.24 -15.93 -1.22
N MET A 224 17.11 -15.25 -1.30
CA MET A 224 17.02 -13.78 -1.47
C MET A 224 16.80 -13.05 -0.14
N ASN A 225 16.74 -13.74 1.00
CA ASN A 225 16.50 -13.17 2.33
C ASN A 225 17.81 -12.91 3.09
N HIS A 226 18.78 -12.25 2.47
CA HIS A 226 20.06 -11.94 3.09
C HIS A 226 20.07 -10.50 3.64
N SER A 227 20.64 -10.30 4.82
CA SER A 227 20.63 -9.00 5.53
C SER A 227 21.33 -7.86 4.78
N GLU A 228 22.32 -8.19 3.93
CA GLU A 228 23.13 -7.20 3.19
C GLU A 228 22.79 -7.15 1.69
N ARG A 229 22.24 -8.23 1.14
CA ARG A 229 21.91 -8.37 -0.28
C ARG A 229 20.62 -9.16 -0.44
N TRP A 230 19.53 -8.48 -0.55
CA TRP A 230 18.17 -9.07 -0.64
C TRP A 230 17.52 -8.86 -2.00
N GLY A 231 16.50 -9.63 -2.28
CA GLY A 231 15.64 -9.48 -3.46
C GLY A 231 14.25 -8.94 -3.13
N PHE A 232 13.46 -8.65 -4.16
CA PHE A 232 12.05 -8.29 -4.02
C PHE A 232 11.27 -9.36 -3.25
N PHE A 233 10.23 -8.95 -2.55
CA PHE A 233 9.34 -9.79 -1.72
C PHE A 233 9.99 -10.42 -0.49
N SER A 234 11.28 -10.16 -0.24
CA SER A 234 11.94 -10.55 1.00
C SER A 234 11.47 -9.69 2.18
N PRO A 235 11.60 -10.16 3.44
CA PRO A 235 11.36 -9.32 4.61
C PRO A 235 12.17 -8.02 4.62
N GLN A 236 13.38 -8.03 4.07
CA GLN A 236 14.24 -6.86 3.95
C GLN A 236 13.68 -5.85 2.95
N ALA A 237 13.22 -6.30 1.78
CA ALA A 237 12.57 -5.43 0.80
C ALA A 237 11.30 -4.80 1.39
N GLU A 238 10.45 -5.60 2.08
CA GLU A 238 9.25 -5.09 2.76
C GLU A 238 9.60 -4.06 3.84
N SER A 239 10.64 -4.30 4.65
CA SER A 239 11.09 -3.36 5.68
C SER A 239 11.63 -2.05 5.11
N ASN A 240 12.14 -2.07 3.88
CA ASN A 240 12.62 -0.91 3.14
C ASN A 240 11.54 -0.31 2.22
N LEU A 241 10.31 -0.84 2.23
CA LEU A 241 9.20 -0.44 1.36
C LEU A 241 9.56 -0.53 -0.14
N GLN A 242 10.45 -1.46 -0.50
CA GLN A 242 10.86 -1.73 -1.88
C GLN A 242 9.93 -2.75 -2.51
N SER A 243 9.19 -2.33 -3.53
CA SER A 243 8.22 -3.17 -4.22
C SER A 243 8.31 -2.99 -5.74
N ILE A 244 7.78 -3.94 -6.49
CA ILE A 244 7.64 -3.80 -7.96
C ILE A 244 6.73 -2.62 -8.29
N MET A 245 5.67 -2.38 -7.50
CA MET A 245 4.82 -1.19 -7.65
C MET A 245 5.62 0.11 -7.52
N GLY A 246 6.49 0.20 -6.52
CA GLY A 246 7.36 1.37 -6.31
C GLY A 246 8.36 1.55 -7.45
N LEU A 247 9.03 0.46 -7.89
CA LEU A 247 9.96 0.48 -9.02
C LEU A 247 9.26 0.93 -10.31
N GLN A 248 8.08 0.38 -10.59
CA GLN A 248 7.30 0.73 -11.76
C GLN A 248 6.85 2.21 -11.74
N THR A 249 6.44 2.70 -10.57
CA THR A 249 6.08 4.12 -10.41
C THR A 249 7.29 5.03 -10.61
N TRP A 250 8.47 4.64 -10.13
CA TRP A 250 9.71 5.35 -10.38
C TRP A 250 10.05 5.37 -11.88
N ASN A 251 9.95 4.25 -12.57
CA ASN A 251 10.13 4.18 -14.03
C ASN A 251 9.18 5.11 -14.77
N SER A 252 7.93 5.21 -14.32
CA SER A 252 6.92 6.12 -14.90
C SER A 252 7.32 7.59 -14.70
N ILE A 253 7.84 7.96 -13.52
CA ILE A 253 8.35 9.33 -13.24
C ILE A 253 9.55 9.62 -14.15
N ARG A 254 10.49 8.68 -14.30
CA ARG A 254 11.68 8.85 -15.15
C ARG A 254 11.32 8.87 -16.64
N SER A 255 10.27 8.14 -17.05
CA SER A 255 9.71 8.23 -18.40
C SER A 255 9.11 9.62 -18.69
N LEU A 256 8.52 10.25 -17.69
CA LEU A 256 8.05 11.63 -17.82
C LEU A 256 9.23 12.61 -17.90
N ASP A 257 10.32 12.39 -17.12
CA ASP A 257 11.56 13.16 -17.24
C ASP A 257 12.16 13.05 -18.64
N PHE A 258 12.16 11.85 -19.23
CA PHE A 258 12.61 11.63 -20.61
C PHE A 258 11.74 12.40 -21.61
N LEU A 259 10.42 12.23 -21.52
CA LEU A 259 9.49 12.89 -22.45
C LEU A 259 9.60 14.42 -22.38
N GLU A 260 9.72 14.98 -21.15
CA GLU A 260 9.92 16.41 -20.90
C GLU A 260 11.25 16.95 -21.48
N SER A 261 12.28 16.09 -21.57
CA SER A 261 13.60 16.48 -22.11
C SER A 261 13.65 16.62 -23.63
N LEU A 262 12.63 16.14 -24.35
CA LEU A 262 12.61 16.16 -25.81
C LEU A 262 12.28 17.56 -26.34
N PRO A 263 13.05 18.09 -27.32
CA PRO A 263 12.89 19.47 -27.80
C PRO A 263 11.57 19.72 -28.56
N ASP A 264 10.94 18.67 -29.05
CA ASP A 264 9.67 18.69 -29.77
C ASP A 264 8.45 18.43 -28.87
N VAL A 265 8.65 18.38 -27.56
CA VAL A 265 7.56 18.21 -26.58
C VAL A 265 7.21 19.54 -25.89
N ASP A 266 5.92 19.83 -25.85
CA ASP A 266 5.36 20.93 -25.06
C ASP A 266 5.18 20.47 -23.61
N THR A 267 6.03 20.93 -22.73
CA THR A 267 6.05 20.56 -21.30
C THR A 267 4.83 21.06 -20.53
N ALA A 268 4.07 22.01 -21.06
CA ALA A 268 2.80 22.45 -20.46
C ALA A 268 1.62 21.51 -20.79
N ARG A 269 1.78 20.60 -21.78
CA ARG A 269 0.74 19.69 -22.24
C ARG A 269 1.18 18.23 -22.15
N LEU A 270 1.76 17.84 -21.00
CA LEU A 270 2.10 16.45 -20.70
C LEU A 270 0.87 15.70 -20.19
N THR A 271 0.68 14.47 -20.65
CA THR A 271 -0.46 13.63 -20.24
C THR A 271 -0.08 12.17 -20.15
N ILE A 272 -0.98 11.36 -19.57
CA ILE A 272 -0.79 9.91 -19.43
C ILE A 272 -2.10 9.17 -19.71
N THR A 273 -2.00 8.02 -20.38
CA THR A 273 -3.11 7.08 -20.56
C THR A 273 -2.64 5.64 -20.63
N GLY A 274 -3.36 4.76 -19.96
CA GLY A 274 -3.14 3.32 -19.99
C GLY A 274 -4.35 2.59 -19.42
N ALA A 275 -4.45 1.29 -19.70
CA ALA A 275 -5.52 0.45 -19.17
C ALA A 275 -4.96 -0.63 -18.25
N SER A 276 -5.79 -1.17 -17.33
CA SER A 276 -5.38 -2.23 -16.40
C SER A 276 -4.18 -1.79 -15.56
N GLY A 277 -3.08 -2.54 -15.51
CA GLY A 277 -1.84 -2.12 -14.85
C GLY A 277 -1.32 -0.76 -15.35
N GLY A 278 -1.49 -0.44 -16.66
CA GLY A 278 -1.23 0.88 -17.21
C GLY A 278 -2.21 1.96 -16.71
N GLY A 279 -3.45 1.59 -16.41
CA GLY A 279 -4.44 2.43 -15.74
C GLY A 279 -4.03 2.74 -14.30
N THR A 280 -3.51 1.73 -13.59
CA THR A 280 -2.92 1.92 -12.24
C THR A 280 -1.78 2.93 -12.28
N GLN A 281 -0.83 2.80 -13.22
CA GLN A 281 0.25 3.77 -13.37
C GLN A 281 -0.27 5.15 -13.78
N SER A 282 -1.33 5.22 -14.60
CA SER A 282 -1.91 6.49 -15.03
C SER A 282 -2.48 7.29 -13.85
N PHE A 283 -3.33 6.71 -13.02
CA PHE A 283 -3.86 7.46 -11.87
C PHE A 283 -2.82 7.66 -10.76
N MET A 284 -1.87 6.74 -10.60
CA MET A 284 -0.77 6.91 -9.64
C MET A 284 0.13 8.09 -10.04
N MET A 285 0.50 8.20 -11.31
CA MET A 285 1.25 9.35 -11.83
C MET A 285 0.43 10.64 -11.71
N GLY A 286 -0.86 10.61 -12.01
CA GLY A 286 -1.77 11.74 -11.76
C GLY A 286 -1.76 12.21 -10.31
N ALA A 287 -1.70 11.27 -9.36
CA ALA A 287 -1.63 11.58 -7.93
C ALA A 287 -0.28 12.18 -7.50
N LEU A 288 0.84 11.72 -8.08
CA LEU A 288 2.19 11.97 -7.57
C LEU A 288 2.98 13.00 -8.37
N ASP A 289 2.71 13.19 -9.66
CA ASP A 289 3.48 14.10 -10.51
C ASP A 289 2.65 15.27 -11.01
N SER A 290 2.97 16.45 -10.52
CA SER A 290 2.23 17.68 -10.81
C SER A 290 2.44 18.21 -12.24
N ARG A 291 3.39 17.70 -13.03
CA ARG A 291 3.66 18.12 -14.40
C ARG A 291 2.55 17.71 -15.38
N LEU A 292 1.81 16.64 -15.07
CA LEU A 292 0.72 16.18 -15.93
C LEU A 292 -0.40 17.23 -16.01
N ALA A 293 -0.82 17.55 -17.24
CA ALA A 293 -1.92 18.45 -17.54
C ALA A 293 -3.27 17.72 -17.65
N ALA A 294 -3.27 16.46 -18.08
CA ALA A 294 -4.45 15.62 -18.18
C ALA A 294 -4.09 14.14 -17.85
N CYS A 295 -5.09 13.34 -17.45
CA CYS A 295 -4.91 11.94 -17.08
C CYS A 295 -6.11 11.12 -17.54
N PHE A 296 -5.86 9.96 -18.18
CA PHE A 296 -6.93 9.08 -18.65
C PHE A 296 -6.66 7.62 -18.30
N PRO A 297 -6.89 7.16 -17.05
CA PRO A 297 -6.85 5.75 -16.69
C PRO A 297 -8.07 5.00 -17.26
N ALA A 298 -7.83 3.92 -18.01
CA ALA A 298 -8.89 3.08 -18.53
C ALA A 298 -9.07 1.81 -17.68
N VAL A 299 -10.31 1.43 -17.40
CA VAL A 299 -10.78 0.19 -16.75
C VAL A 299 -10.02 -0.23 -15.48
N MET A 300 -9.66 0.74 -14.63
CA MET A 300 -8.92 0.44 -13.38
C MET A 300 -9.32 1.28 -12.18
N VAL A 301 -9.92 2.45 -12.37
CA VAL A 301 -10.47 3.23 -11.26
C VAL A 301 -11.75 2.56 -10.78
N SER A 302 -11.79 2.07 -9.54
CA SER A 302 -12.89 1.27 -9.01
C SER A 302 -12.99 1.35 -7.50
N THR A 303 -14.20 1.21 -6.96
CA THR A 303 -14.44 0.98 -5.53
C THR A 303 -14.35 -0.49 -5.14
N ALA A 304 -14.27 -1.41 -6.12
CA ALA A 304 -14.18 -2.86 -5.93
C ALA A 304 -12.70 -3.33 -5.96
N MET A 305 -12.33 -4.21 -6.86
CA MET A 305 -10.97 -4.75 -6.97
C MET A 305 -9.92 -3.65 -7.18
N GLN A 306 -8.88 -3.65 -6.38
CA GLN A 306 -7.91 -2.57 -6.29
C GLN A 306 -6.60 -2.81 -7.05
N GLY A 307 -6.28 -4.07 -7.33
CA GLY A 307 -5.08 -4.47 -8.04
C GLY A 307 -4.85 -5.97 -7.92
N GLY A 308 -4.91 -6.71 -9.03
CA GLY A 308 -4.78 -8.17 -9.04
C GLY A 308 -3.33 -8.66 -9.08
N CYS A 309 -2.42 -7.83 -9.56
CA CYS A 309 -1.01 -8.17 -9.78
C CYS A 309 -0.11 -7.67 -8.66
N THR A 310 1.05 -8.32 -8.48
CA THR A 310 2.11 -7.87 -7.56
C THR A 310 2.63 -6.48 -7.91
N CYS A 311 2.66 -6.11 -9.19
CA CYS A 311 3.09 -4.78 -9.64
C CYS A 311 2.08 -3.65 -9.39
N GLU A 312 0.90 -3.97 -8.88
CA GLU A 312 -0.16 -3.02 -8.54
C GLU A 312 -0.35 -2.87 -7.03
N ASN A 313 0.42 -3.63 -6.24
CA ASN A 313 0.30 -3.70 -4.79
C ASN A 313 1.62 -3.40 -4.10
N ALA A 314 1.51 -2.76 -2.93
CA ALA A 314 2.61 -2.57 -1.99
C ALA A 314 2.04 -2.54 -0.57
N SER A 315 2.84 -2.93 0.41
CA SER A 315 2.45 -2.87 1.82
C SER A 315 2.07 -1.44 2.22
N GLY A 316 0.96 -1.27 2.90
CA GLY A 316 0.43 0.01 3.34
C GLY A 316 -0.33 0.83 2.28
N LEU A 317 -0.20 0.51 1.00
CA LEU A 317 -0.58 1.40 -0.11
C LEU A 317 -2.04 1.85 -0.07
N ARG A 318 -2.99 0.93 0.21
CA ARG A 318 -4.43 1.19 0.14
C ARG A 318 -5.15 1.08 1.49
N ILE A 319 -4.42 1.18 2.59
CA ILE A 319 -5.04 1.24 3.92
C ILE A 319 -5.93 2.49 4.06
N PRO A 320 -5.43 3.72 3.74
CA PRO A 320 -6.23 4.92 3.95
C PRO A 320 -7.17 5.26 2.79
N ALA A 321 -6.95 4.71 1.58
CA ALA A 321 -7.67 5.14 0.38
C ALA A 321 -7.65 4.07 -0.72
N GLY A 322 -8.77 3.88 -1.42
CA GLY A 322 -8.85 3.06 -2.63
C GLY A 322 -8.52 3.83 -3.91
N ASN A 323 -8.58 3.14 -5.06
CA ASN A 323 -8.22 3.67 -6.36
C ASN A 323 -9.00 4.93 -6.75
N VAL A 324 -10.29 5.04 -6.36
CA VAL A 324 -11.11 6.23 -6.64
C VAL A 324 -10.55 7.47 -5.94
N GLU A 325 -10.19 7.37 -4.66
CA GLU A 325 -9.62 8.50 -3.91
C GLU A 325 -8.20 8.83 -4.37
N ILE A 326 -7.42 7.82 -4.79
CA ILE A 326 -6.10 8.06 -5.39
C ILE A 326 -6.24 8.83 -6.71
N ALA A 327 -7.18 8.44 -7.59
CA ALA A 327 -7.47 9.16 -8.82
C ALA A 327 -7.99 10.59 -8.54
N ALA A 328 -8.78 10.79 -7.48
CA ALA A 328 -9.28 12.08 -7.04
C ALA A 328 -8.17 13.09 -6.71
N LEU A 329 -6.96 12.62 -6.37
CA LEU A 329 -5.80 13.50 -6.14
C LEU A 329 -5.43 14.34 -7.36
N PHE A 330 -5.85 13.97 -8.55
CA PHE A 330 -5.61 14.74 -9.76
C PHE A 330 -6.50 15.98 -9.87
N ALA A 331 -7.62 16.06 -9.14
CA ALA A 331 -8.49 17.22 -9.13
C ALA A 331 -7.73 18.50 -8.76
N PRO A 332 -8.04 19.64 -9.42
CA PRO A 332 -9.11 19.90 -10.40
C PRO A 332 -8.71 19.72 -11.87
N LYS A 333 -7.55 19.13 -12.17
CA LYS A 333 -7.09 18.93 -13.55
C LYS A 333 -7.93 17.88 -14.28
N PRO A 334 -7.98 17.91 -15.63
CA PRO A 334 -8.78 17.00 -16.42
C PRO A 334 -8.49 15.52 -16.16
N LEU A 335 -9.49 14.78 -15.71
CA LEU A 335 -9.47 13.35 -15.42
C LEU A 335 -10.57 12.64 -16.22
N GLY A 336 -10.19 11.91 -17.26
CA GLY A 336 -11.10 11.03 -17.99
C GLY A 336 -10.89 9.57 -17.59
N MET A 337 -11.91 8.73 -17.77
CA MET A 337 -11.78 7.30 -17.50
C MET A 337 -12.79 6.47 -18.30
N THR A 338 -12.50 5.19 -18.46
CA THR A 338 -13.49 4.21 -18.95
C THR A 338 -13.78 3.18 -17.88
N GLY A 339 -15.02 2.68 -17.90
CA GLY A 339 -15.46 1.50 -17.16
C GLY A 339 -15.96 0.42 -18.13
N ALA A 340 -15.94 -0.84 -17.69
CA ALA A 340 -16.32 -2.01 -18.48
C ALA A 340 -17.17 -2.98 -17.65
N ASN A 341 -17.55 -4.11 -18.22
CA ASN A 341 -18.18 -5.21 -17.50
C ASN A 341 -17.10 -6.04 -16.75
N ASP A 342 -16.48 -5.41 -15.79
CA ASP A 342 -15.47 -5.95 -14.90
C ASP A 342 -15.63 -5.31 -13.50
N TRP A 343 -14.58 -5.21 -12.72
CA TRP A 343 -14.59 -4.54 -11.41
C TRP A 343 -14.88 -3.04 -11.46
N THR A 344 -14.95 -2.43 -12.65
CA THR A 344 -15.34 -1.02 -12.85
C THR A 344 -16.83 -0.85 -13.21
N VAL A 345 -17.61 -1.93 -13.24
CA VAL A 345 -19.01 -1.96 -13.66
C VAL A 345 -19.91 -1.01 -12.84
N GLU A 346 -19.61 -0.81 -11.57
CA GLU A 346 -20.41 0.02 -10.67
C GLU A 346 -20.02 1.50 -10.65
N MET A 347 -19.03 1.92 -11.44
CA MET A 347 -18.47 3.28 -11.35
C MET A 347 -19.51 4.39 -11.57
N THR A 348 -20.56 4.16 -12.37
CA THR A 348 -21.65 5.13 -12.55
C THR A 348 -22.44 5.42 -11.27
N THR A 349 -22.50 4.47 -10.34
CA THR A 349 -23.28 4.56 -9.11
C THR A 349 -22.43 4.69 -7.85
N LYS A 350 -21.18 4.23 -7.90
CA LYS A 350 -20.22 4.25 -6.80
C LYS A 350 -18.85 4.70 -7.31
N GLY A 351 -18.31 5.76 -6.76
CA GLY A 351 -16.99 6.31 -7.11
C GLY A 351 -17.07 7.51 -8.03
N PHE A 352 -17.67 7.41 -9.23
CA PHE A 352 -17.79 8.55 -10.13
C PHE A 352 -18.68 9.68 -9.60
N PRO A 353 -19.83 9.41 -8.95
CA PRO A 353 -20.63 10.48 -8.32
C PRO A 353 -19.83 11.26 -7.27
N GLU A 354 -18.98 10.60 -6.50
CA GLU A 354 -18.12 11.24 -5.50
C GLU A 354 -17.02 12.07 -6.17
N LEU A 355 -16.40 11.57 -7.23
CA LEU A 355 -15.45 12.34 -8.04
C LEU A 355 -16.12 13.59 -8.62
N LYS A 356 -17.30 13.45 -9.22
CA LYS A 356 -18.06 14.58 -9.80
C LYS A 356 -18.33 15.66 -8.76
N LYS A 357 -18.78 15.26 -7.55
CA LYS A 357 -19.01 16.20 -6.43
C LYS A 357 -17.73 16.91 -6.03
N LEU A 358 -16.57 16.20 -5.95
CA LEU A 358 -15.29 16.84 -5.65
C LEU A 358 -14.93 17.89 -6.69
N PHE A 359 -15.06 17.56 -7.98
CA PHE A 359 -14.79 18.52 -9.06
C PHE A 359 -15.77 19.70 -9.04
N THR A 360 -17.02 19.49 -8.66
CA THR A 360 -17.99 20.57 -8.42
C THR A 360 -17.56 21.52 -7.29
N LEU A 361 -16.96 21.00 -6.19
CA LEU A 361 -16.40 21.86 -5.14
C LEU A 361 -15.29 22.79 -5.67
N TYR A 362 -14.60 22.40 -6.73
CA TYR A 362 -13.62 23.25 -7.43
C TYR A 362 -14.23 24.16 -8.48
N GLY A 363 -15.54 24.03 -8.80
CA GLY A 363 -16.19 24.69 -9.94
C GLY A 363 -15.65 24.19 -11.29
N GLN A 364 -15.22 22.93 -11.35
CA GLN A 364 -14.59 22.29 -12.50
C GLN A 364 -15.20 20.93 -12.83
N GLU A 365 -16.53 20.81 -12.71
CA GLU A 365 -17.25 19.55 -12.93
C GLU A 365 -17.06 18.97 -14.34
N ASP A 366 -16.77 19.79 -15.34
CA ASP A 366 -16.51 19.37 -16.72
C ASP A 366 -15.11 18.77 -16.92
N ASN A 367 -14.24 18.89 -15.93
CA ASN A 367 -12.90 18.30 -15.97
C ASN A 367 -12.88 16.83 -15.56
N VAL A 368 -13.99 16.26 -15.12
CA VAL A 368 -14.06 14.81 -14.83
C VAL A 368 -15.09 14.13 -15.71
N SER A 369 -14.72 13.03 -16.36
CA SER A 369 -15.60 12.27 -17.27
C SER A 369 -15.40 10.77 -17.14
N LEU A 370 -16.49 10.02 -17.34
CA LEU A 370 -16.53 8.56 -17.37
C LEU A 370 -17.28 8.10 -18.61
N ALA A 371 -16.64 7.27 -19.42
CA ALA A 371 -17.30 6.48 -20.47
C ALA A 371 -17.53 5.05 -19.93
N GLN A 372 -18.76 4.76 -19.49
CA GLN A 372 -19.12 3.44 -18.98
C GLN A 372 -19.58 2.53 -20.12
N LEU A 373 -18.85 1.46 -20.38
CA LEU A 373 -19.01 0.59 -21.56
C LEU A 373 -19.27 -0.87 -21.13
N ASN A 374 -20.34 -1.10 -20.36
CA ASN A 374 -20.67 -2.38 -19.72
C ASN A 374 -21.03 -3.52 -20.69
N HIS A 375 -21.15 -3.28 -21.99
CA HIS A 375 -21.34 -4.30 -23.00
C HIS A 375 -20.01 -4.95 -23.47
N PHE A 376 -18.89 -4.42 -23.03
CA PHE A 376 -17.56 -5.01 -23.25
C PHE A 376 -16.96 -5.48 -21.92
N GLY A 377 -16.23 -6.60 -21.95
CA GLY A 377 -15.37 -7.02 -20.86
C GLY A 377 -14.17 -6.09 -20.68
N HIS A 378 -13.21 -6.49 -19.86
CA HIS A 378 -11.97 -5.73 -19.58
C HIS A 378 -11.17 -5.47 -20.87
N ASN A 379 -10.95 -4.20 -21.23
CA ASN A 379 -10.42 -3.84 -22.55
C ASN A 379 -9.74 -2.47 -22.60
N TYR A 380 -9.07 -2.20 -23.75
CA TYR A 380 -8.80 -0.86 -24.26
C TYR A 380 -9.03 -0.90 -25.79
N ASN A 381 -10.23 -1.33 -26.16
CA ASN A 381 -10.68 -1.50 -27.54
C ASN A 381 -10.92 -0.16 -28.25
N TYR A 382 -11.29 -0.20 -29.51
CA TYR A 382 -11.56 0.97 -30.35
C TYR A 382 -12.56 1.95 -29.68
N VAL A 383 -13.64 1.45 -29.09
CA VAL A 383 -14.68 2.31 -28.47
C VAL A 383 -14.12 3.04 -27.25
N SER A 384 -13.37 2.34 -26.40
CA SER A 384 -12.69 2.91 -25.25
C SER A 384 -11.60 3.90 -25.68
N ARG A 385 -10.84 3.58 -26.73
CA ARG A 385 -9.83 4.48 -27.31
C ARG A 385 -10.45 5.73 -27.90
N SER A 386 -11.60 5.61 -28.57
CA SER A 386 -12.35 6.75 -29.12
C SER A 386 -12.74 7.75 -28.01
N ALA A 387 -13.24 7.27 -26.86
CA ALA A 387 -13.53 8.14 -25.72
C ALA A 387 -12.28 8.90 -25.25
N MET A 388 -11.14 8.23 -25.19
CA MET A 388 -9.85 8.83 -24.82
C MET A 388 -9.38 9.87 -25.86
N TYR A 389 -9.51 9.59 -27.15
CA TYR A 389 -9.11 10.55 -28.20
C TYR A 389 -9.91 11.85 -28.13
N HIS A 390 -11.24 11.77 -27.91
CA HIS A 390 -12.08 12.95 -27.75
C HIS A 390 -11.70 13.75 -26.49
N PHE A 391 -11.40 13.06 -25.38
CA PHE A 391 -10.91 13.68 -24.15
C PHE A 391 -9.57 14.40 -24.39
N MET A 392 -8.59 13.74 -25.03
CA MET A 392 -7.28 14.34 -25.34
C MET A 392 -7.41 15.53 -26.29
N ASN A 393 -8.26 15.46 -27.33
CA ASN A 393 -8.52 16.57 -28.23
C ASN A 393 -8.98 17.81 -27.47
N ARG A 394 -9.96 17.64 -26.58
CA ARG A 394 -10.51 18.74 -25.77
C ARG A 394 -9.47 19.34 -24.82
N HIS A 395 -8.85 18.50 -24.01
CA HIS A 395 -8.05 18.97 -22.88
C HIS A 395 -6.57 19.30 -23.22
N LEU A 396 -6.08 18.82 -24.35
CA LEU A 396 -4.77 19.21 -24.88
C LEU A 396 -4.86 20.31 -25.96
N ASN A 397 -6.07 20.82 -26.25
CA ASN A 397 -6.35 21.84 -27.25
C ASN A 397 -5.74 21.47 -28.63
N LEU A 398 -6.04 20.23 -29.09
CA LEU A 398 -5.53 19.78 -30.39
C LEU A 398 -6.30 20.40 -31.54
N ASN A 399 -7.52 20.88 -31.30
CA ASN A 399 -8.41 21.57 -32.26
C ASN A 399 -8.74 20.73 -33.50
N LEU A 400 -8.81 19.40 -33.34
CA LEU A 400 -9.19 18.50 -34.42
C LEU A 400 -10.71 18.48 -34.60
N ALA A 401 -11.14 18.32 -35.85
CA ALA A 401 -12.57 18.17 -36.17
C ALA A 401 -13.17 16.92 -35.51
N LEU A 402 -14.43 17.05 -35.09
CA LEU A 402 -15.19 15.96 -34.49
C LEU A 402 -16.13 15.30 -35.51
N PRO A 403 -16.39 14.00 -35.42
CA PRO A 403 -15.83 13.05 -34.47
C PRO A 403 -14.40 12.65 -34.82
N ILE A 404 -13.56 12.34 -33.82
CA ILE A 404 -12.25 11.75 -34.07
C ILE A 404 -12.44 10.27 -34.35
N VAL A 405 -12.09 9.86 -35.54
CA VAL A 405 -12.22 8.48 -36.02
C VAL A 405 -10.83 7.88 -36.16
N GLU A 406 -10.56 6.81 -35.41
CA GLU A 406 -9.34 6.03 -35.54
C GLU A 406 -9.21 5.50 -36.99
N GLN A 407 -8.03 5.63 -37.56
CA GLN A 407 -7.73 5.17 -38.91
C GLN A 407 -6.90 3.89 -38.87
N ASP A 408 -7.06 3.04 -39.88
CA ASP A 408 -6.23 1.85 -40.02
C ASP A 408 -4.76 2.22 -40.20
N TYR A 409 -3.87 1.30 -39.88
CA TYR A 409 -2.42 1.49 -39.95
C TYR A 409 -1.73 0.19 -40.30
N GLU A 410 -0.49 0.27 -40.77
CA GLU A 410 0.35 -0.89 -40.99
C GLU A 410 0.98 -1.33 -39.65
N ARG A 411 0.59 -2.54 -39.20
CA ARG A 411 1.10 -3.12 -37.95
C ARG A 411 2.57 -3.53 -38.13
N LEU A 412 3.41 -3.12 -37.19
CA LEU A 412 4.80 -3.53 -37.15
C LEU A 412 5.00 -4.78 -36.29
N GLU A 413 5.79 -5.69 -36.78
CA GLU A 413 6.19 -6.92 -36.10
C GLU A 413 7.16 -6.62 -34.92
N LYS A 414 7.19 -7.53 -33.94
CA LYS A 414 8.09 -7.43 -32.78
C LYS A 414 9.54 -7.11 -33.16
N ALA A 415 10.10 -7.79 -34.19
CA ALA A 415 11.48 -7.59 -34.63
C ALA A 415 11.78 -6.13 -35.05
N ALA A 416 10.82 -5.46 -35.68
CA ALA A 416 10.96 -4.05 -36.06
C ALA A 416 10.99 -3.10 -34.86
N LEU A 417 10.32 -3.46 -33.76
CA LEU A 417 10.14 -2.62 -32.57
C LEU A 417 11.09 -2.97 -31.42
N THR A 418 11.76 -4.14 -31.47
CA THR A 418 12.71 -4.57 -30.42
C THR A 418 13.85 -3.56 -30.28
N VAL A 419 14.07 -3.09 -29.04
CA VAL A 419 15.10 -2.10 -28.68
C VAL A 419 16.50 -2.72 -28.79
N TRP A 420 16.66 -3.90 -28.19
CA TRP A 420 17.95 -4.61 -28.18
C TRP A 420 18.25 -5.23 -29.54
N SER A 421 19.31 -4.78 -30.15
CA SER A 421 19.70 -5.17 -31.54
C SER A 421 21.19 -4.94 -31.73
N HIS A 422 21.69 -5.19 -32.96
CA HIS A 422 23.11 -4.96 -33.27
C HIS A 422 23.56 -3.54 -32.86
N GLY A 423 24.59 -3.45 -32.01
CA GLY A 423 25.10 -2.21 -31.45
C GLY A 423 24.30 -1.66 -30.22
N HIS A 424 23.27 -2.38 -29.81
CA HIS A 424 22.46 -2.08 -28.62
C HIS A 424 22.18 -3.38 -27.87
N ASP A 425 23.20 -3.84 -27.12
CA ASP A 425 23.19 -5.15 -26.48
C ASP A 425 22.20 -5.23 -25.34
N THR A 426 21.58 -6.39 -25.15
CA THR A 426 20.69 -6.68 -24.02
C THR A 426 21.47 -6.55 -22.71
N PRO A 427 21.00 -5.74 -21.76
CA PRO A 427 21.68 -5.56 -20.49
C PRO A 427 21.63 -6.83 -19.63
N GLU A 428 22.62 -6.98 -18.76
CA GLU A 428 22.63 -8.03 -17.75
C GLU A 428 21.43 -7.87 -16.79
N GLY A 429 20.89 -9.00 -16.36
CA GLY A 429 19.78 -9.10 -15.42
C GLY A 429 19.97 -10.29 -14.46
N GLY A 430 18.90 -10.66 -13.78
CA GLY A 430 18.90 -11.84 -12.90
C GLY A 430 19.13 -11.53 -11.43
N PRO A 431 19.35 -12.54 -10.58
CA PRO A 431 19.32 -12.40 -9.11
C PRO A 431 20.37 -11.45 -8.54
N ASP A 432 21.58 -11.41 -9.09
CA ASP A 432 22.63 -10.50 -8.60
C ASP A 432 22.34 -9.05 -8.98
N PHE A 433 21.89 -8.82 -10.20
CA PHE A 433 21.43 -7.51 -10.63
C PHE A 433 20.25 -7.00 -9.76
N GLU A 434 19.27 -7.86 -9.49
CA GLU A 434 18.13 -7.54 -8.61
C GLU A 434 18.60 -7.08 -7.23
N ARG A 435 19.55 -7.81 -6.60
CA ARG A 435 20.12 -7.45 -5.30
C ARG A 435 20.86 -6.11 -5.34
N ASP A 436 21.64 -5.88 -6.38
CA ASP A 436 22.42 -4.66 -6.53
C ASP A 436 21.52 -3.43 -6.77
N LEU A 437 20.43 -3.58 -7.53
CA LEU A 437 19.41 -2.56 -7.73
C LEU A 437 18.75 -2.17 -6.39
N LEU A 438 18.30 -3.15 -5.60
CA LEU A 438 17.64 -2.89 -4.31
C LEU A 438 18.62 -2.29 -3.30
N ARG A 439 19.88 -2.73 -3.29
CA ARG A 439 20.92 -2.14 -2.46
C ARG A 439 21.21 -0.69 -2.84
N HIS A 440 21.34 -0.37 -4.13
CA HIS A 440 21.53 1.00 -4.60
C HIS A 440 20.38 1.91 -4.14
N TRP A 441 19.14 1.46 -4.31
CA TRP A 441 17.95 2.19 -3.85
C TRP A 441 17.96 2.41 -2.34
N HIS A 442 18.27 1.37 -1.57
CA HIS A 442 18.41 1.46 -0.11
C HIS A 442 19.49 2.47 0.30
N GLU A 443 20.70 2.36 -0.25
CA GLU A 443 21.81 3.25 0.09
C GLU A 443 21.52 4.71 -0.23
N ASP A 444 20.85 4.98 -1.36
CA ASP A 444 20.40 6.33 -1.71
C ASP A 444 19.41 6.89 -0.67
N ASN A 445 18.42 6.08 -0.28
CA ASN A 445 17.48 6.45 0.78
C ASN A 445 18.20 6.70 2.11
N GLN A 446 19.11 5.81 2.52
CA GLN A 446 19.85 5.96 3.77
C GLN A 446 20.70 7.24 3.80
N ARG A 447 21.40 7.58 2.71
CA ARG A 447 22.14 8.85 2.63
C ARG A 447 21.23 10.06 2.88
N LYS A 448 20.03 10.08 2.32
CA LYS A 448 19.06 11.18 2.49
C LYS A 448 18.46 11.23 3.88
N LEU A 449 18.14 10.07 4.46
CA LEU A 449 17.67 9.98 5.84
C LEU A 449 18.73 10.50 6.80
N GLN A 450 19.99 10.06 6.66
CA GLN A 450 21.12 10.53 7.48
C GLN A 450 21.39 12.03 7.31
N ALA A 451 21.32 12.55 6.07
CA ALA A 451 21.48 13.97 5.81
C ALA A 451 20.41 14.85 6.52
N SER A 452 19.27 14.28 6.84
CA SER A 452 18.20 14.98 7.57
C SER A 452 18.53 15.19 9.06
N HIS A 453 19.49 14.44 9.63
CA HIS A 453 19.89 14.55 11.03
C HIS A 453 20.61 15.87 11.38
N ARG A 454 20.92 16.71 10.39
CA ARG A 454 21.59 18.01 10.57
C ARG A 454 20.82 19.01 11.44
N SER A 455 19.51 18.88 11.55
CA SER A 455 18.68 19.69 12.45
C SER A 455 17.37 18.99 12.82
N PRO A 456 16.76 19.33 13.99
CA PRO A 456 15.46 18.79 14.38
C PRO A 456 14.35 19.09 13.35
N HIS A 457 14.38 20.23 12.69
CA HIS A 457 13.42 20.59 11.65
C HIS A 457 13.59 19.72 10.41
N ALA A 458 14.80 19.53 9.90
CA ALA A 458 15.07 18.66 8.76
C ALA A 458 14.68 17.19 9.08
N PHE A 459 15.02 16.72 10.29
CA PHE A 459 14.62 15.40 10.76
C PHE A 459 13.10 15.22 10.74
N ARG A 460 12.33 16.13 11.35
CA ARG A 460 10.87 16.07 11.37
C ARG A 460 10.24 16.08 9.99
N ASN A 461 10.79 16.87 9.06
CA ASN A 461 10.26 16.99 7.70
C ASN A 461 10.47 15.72 6.87
N VAL A 462 11.51 14.95 7.15
CA VAL A 462 11.81 13.72 6.42
C VAL A 462 11.21 12.49 7.11
N HIS A 463 11.46 12.31 8.42
CA HIS A 463 11.00 11.13 9.15
C HIS A 463 9.54 11.22 9.59
N GLY A 464 9.00 12.42 9.85
CA GLY A 464 7.61 12.61 10.27
C GLY A 464 6.61 11.99 9.30
N PRO A 465 6.61 12.35 8.00
CA PRO A 465 5.72 11.72 7.03
C PRO A 465 5.85 10.20 6.95
N GLY A 466 7.07 9.67 7.09
CA GLY A 466 7.33 8.23 7.08
C GLY A 466 6.64 7.52 8.24
N ILE A 467 6.87 7.97 9.48
CA ILE A 467 6.25 7.34 10.66
C ILE A 467 4.73 7.53 10.68
N GLU A 468 4.22 8.70 10.26
CA GLU A 468 2.79 8.95 10.16
C GLU A 468 2.11 8.02 9.14
N ALA A 469 2.76 7.76 8.00
CA ALA A 469 2.26 6.82 7.00
C ALA A 469 2.28 5.37 7.50
N ILE A 470 3.37 4.93 8.13
CA ILE A 470 3.53 3.56 8.66
C ILE A 470 2.52 3.29 9.79
N ILE A 471 2.33 4.23 10.71
CA ILE A 471 1.35 4.10 11.80
C ILE A 471 -0.08 4.29 11.27
N GLY A 472 -0.27 5.13 10.25
CA GLY A 472 -1.58 5.37 9.64
C GLY A 472 -2.52 6.24 10.48
N ARG A 473 -2.19 6.56 11.74
CA ARG A 473 -2.98 7.38 12.66
C ARG A 473 -2.06 8.31 13.46
N THR A 474 -2.41 9.59 13.55
CA THR A 474 -1.79 10.56 14.45
C THR A 474 -2.73 10.86 15.63
N PHE A 475 -2.24 11.58 16.63
CA PHE A 475 -3.08 11.95 17.79
C PHE A 475 -4.32 12.75 17.37
N GLU A 476 -4.22 13.66 16.41
CA GLU A 476 -5.35 14.46 15.92
C GLU A 476 -6.48 13.60 15.33
N ARG A 477 -6.18 12.36 14.98
CA ARG A 477 -7.10 11.35 14.44
C ARG A 477 -7.29 10.17 15.39
N ALA A 478 -6.91 10.30 16.66
CA ALA A 478 -7.07 9.25 17.67
C ALA A 478 -8.54 8.86 17.88
N GLY A 479 -9.46 9.81 17.69
CA GLY A 479 -10.91 9.58 17.79
C GLY A 479 -11.49 9.92 19.17
N ASN A 480 -12.80 9.71 19.31
CA ASN A 480 -13.54 9.89 20.54
C ASN A 480 -13.49 8.59 21.34
N VAL A 481 -13.02 8.69 22.59
CA VAL A 481 -12.80 7.52 23.45
C VAL A 481 -13.52 7.67 24.77
N GLU A 482 -14.28 6.65 25.15
CA GLU A 482 -15.03 6.55 26.40
C GLU A 482 -14.56 5.34 27.20
N LEU A 483 -14.66 5.42 28.54
CA LEU A 483 -14.40 4.28 29.42
C LEU A 483 -15.72 3.68 29.89
N GLU A 484 -16.00 2.46 29.49
CA GLU A 484 -17.03 1.62 30.10
C GLU A 484 -16.41 0.89 31.30
N LEU A 485 -16.77 1.36 32.50
CA LEU A 485 -16.21 0.82 33.72
C LEU A 485 -16.91 -0.49 34.10
N THR A 486 -16.12 -1.57 34.26
CA THR A 486 -16.63 -2.88 34.70
C THR A 486 -16.52 -3.06 36.20
N SER A 487 -15.42 -2.67 36.83
CA SER A 487 -15.25 -2.74 38.28
C SER A 487 -14.45 -1.55 38.83
N LYS A 488 -14.71 -1.26 40.10
CA LYS A 488 -14.01 -0.21 40.86
C LYS A 488 -13.80 -0.68 42.28
N ASN A 489 -12.57 -0.98 42.65
CA ASN A 489 -12.19 -1.55 43.93
C ASN A 489 -11.30 -0.55 44.72
N ASP A 490 -11.69 -0.26 45.95
CA ASP A 490 -10.82 0.51 46.85
C ASP A 490 -9.78 -0.44 47.49
N LYS A 491 -8.50 -0.15 47.26
CA LYS A 491 -7.37 -0.89 47.82
C LYS A 491 -6.69 -0.15 48.99
N GLY A 492 -7.36 0.89 49.52
CA GLY A 492 -6.89 1.73 50.63
C GLY A 492 -6.07 2.92 50.16
N ASN A 493 -4.90 2.73 49.63
CA ASN A 493 -4.02 3.81 49.16
C ASN A 493 -4.14 4.11 47.63
N TYR A 494 -4.95 3.34 46.92
CA TYR A 494 -5.31 3.59 45.52
C TYR A 494 -6.64 2.94 45.15
N LEU A 495 -7.28 3.48 44.10
CA LEU A 495 -8.45 2.87 43.46
C LEU A 495 -7.99 2.04 42.25
N GLU A 496 -8.42 0.78 42.20
CA GLU A 496 -8.29 -0.09 41.05
C GLU A 496 -9.56 0.01 40.21
N MET A 497 -9.45 0.44 38.98
CA MET A 497 -10.58 0.56 38.06
C MET A 497 -10.27 -0.29 36.82
N ILE A 498 -11.21 -1.16 36.46
CA ILE A 498 -11.10 -2.06 35.32
C ILE A 498 -12.24 -1.75 34.37
N GLY A 499 -11.98 -1.70 33.08
CA GLY A 499 -13.00 -1.42 32.09
C GLY A 499 -12.51 -1.55 30.66
N ILE A 500 -13.37 -1.18 29.74
CA ILE A 500 -13.11 -1.19 28.29
C ILE A 500 -13.02 0.27 27.80
N LEU A 501 -11.91 0.64 27.18
CA LEU A 501 -11.81 1.86 26.40
C LEU A 501 -12.49 1.64 25.05
N LYS A 502 -13.63 2.30 24.82
CA LYS A 502 -14.37 2.26 23.56
C LYS A 502 -13.99 3.45 22.71
N ASN A 503 -13.32 3.23 21.61
CA ASN A 503 -13.09 4.24 20.59
C ASN A 503 -14.26 4.22 19.59
N THR A 504 -15.20 5.13 19.77
CA THR A 504 -16.44 5.18 18.98
C THR A 504 -16.22 5.66 17.54
N THR A 505 -15.11 6.35 17.27
CA THR A 505 -14.75 6.80 15.93
C THR A 505 -14.22 5.67 15.05
N HIS A 506 -13.54 4.71 15.67
CA HIS A 506 -12.85 3.63 14.95
C HIS A 506 -13.45 2.25 15.22
N ASP A 507 -14.49 2.16 16.05
CA ASP A 507 -15.14 0.91 16.46
C ASP A 507 -14.12 -0.10 17.05
N GLU A 508 -13.32 0.41 18.01
CA GLU A 508 -12.28 -0.34 18.72
C GLU A 508 -12.63 -0.43 20.22
N ALA A 509 -12.24 -1.54 20.85
CA ALA A 509 -12.52 -1.80 22.26
C ALA A 509 -11.30 -2.41 22.96
N VAL A 510 -10.67 -1.66 23.86
CA VAL A 510 -9.38 -2.02 24.48
C VAL A 510 -9.54 -2.22 25.97
N PRO A 511 -9.30 -3.44 26.53
CA PRO A 511 -9.34 -3.67 27.96
C PRO A 511 -8.24 -2.89 28.70
N ALA A 512 -8.60 -2.21 29.76
CA ALA A 512 -7.72 -1.32 30.51
C ALA A 512 -7.80 -1.51 32.01
N LEU A 513 -6.68 -1.30 32.69
CA LEU A 513 -6.53 -1.24 34.14
C LEU A 513 -5.99 0.12 34.54
N PHE A 514 -6.74 0.84 35.34
CA PHE A 514 -6.35 2.12 35.93
C PHE A 514 -6.06 1.94 37.42
N LEU A 515 -4.92 2.38 37.86
CA LEU A 515 -4.54 2.47 39.27
C LEU A 515 -4.46 3.95 39.64
N TYR A 516 -5.44 4.45 40.35
CA TYR A 516 -5.56 5.85 40.77
C TYR A 516 -5.08 6.01 42.20
N PRO A 517 -4.08 6.85 42.49
CA PRO A 517 -3.63 7.14 43.84
C PRO A 517 -4.72 7.92 44.62
N SER A 518 -4.74 7.79 45.94
CA SER A 518 -5.67 8.54 46.82
C SER A 518 -5.47 10.06 46.68
N GLU A 519 -4.21 10.49 46.53
CA GLU A 519 -3.84 11.89 46.29
C GLU A 519 -3.22 12.00 44.88
N TRP A 520 -4.05 12.38 43.90
CA TRP A 520 -3.59 12.51 42.50
C TRP A 520 -2.98 13.89 42.25
N ASN A 521 -1.80 13.89 41.60
CA ASN A 521 -1.00 15.08 41.30
C ASN A 521 -1.14 15.61 39.87
N GLY A 522 -2.17 15.21 39.11
CA GLY A 522 -2.39 15.59 37.69
C GLY A 522 -1.58 14.78 36.67
N ARG A 523 -0.74 13.84 37.11
CA ARG A 523 0.14 13.07 36.23
C ARG A 523 -0.39 11.67 35.96
N THR A 524 -0.29 11.23 34.69
CA THR A 524 -0.66 9.88 34.27
C THR A 524 0.48 9.20 33.53
N TRP A 525 0.84 8.01 34.01
CA TRP A 525 1.78 7.10 33.38
C TRP A 525 1.02 6.07 32.56
N ILE A 526 1.18 6.09 31.25
CA ILE A 526 0.67 5.07 30.33
C ILE A 526 1.78 4.04 30.16
N TRP A 527 1.54 2.82 30.62
CA TRP A 527 2.54 1.76 30.67
C TRP A 527 2.03 0.43 30.09
N PRO A 528 1.98 0.30 28.77
CA PRO A 528 1.75 -1.01 28.15
C PRO A 528 2.93 -1.94 28.40
N THR A 529 2.65 -3.22 28.55
CA THR A 529 3.68 -4.26 28.72
C THR A 529 3.48 -5.38 27.69
N GLU A 530 4.46 -6.24 27.49
CA GLU A 530 4.31 -7.41 26.63
C GLU A 530 3.27 -8.44 27.16
N ASN A 531 2.99 -8.39 28.46
CA ASN A 531 2.00 -9.24 29.14
C ASN A 531 0.65 -8.53 29.34
N GLY A 532 0.36 -7.47 28.55
CA GLY A 532 -0.83 -6.66 28.70
C GLY A 532 -0.89 -5.93 30.06
N LYS A 533 -2.10 -5.60 30.52
CA LYS A 533 -2.33 -4.87 31.77
C LYS A 533 -1.89 -5.64 33.03
N SER A 534 -1.87 -6.98 32.98
CA SER A 534 -1.40 -7.83 34.07
C SER A 534 0.08 -7.61 34.40
N GLY A 535 0.85 -7.13 33.44
CA GLY A 535 2.28 -6.85 33.60
C GLY A 535 2.58 -5.72 34.59
N LEU A 536 1.61 -4.93 35.05
CA LEU A 536 1.76 -3.93 36.09
C LEU A 536 1.73 -4.53 37.50
N LEU A 537 1.19 -5.73 37.66
CA LEU A 537 0.94 -6.39 38.92
C LEU A 537 1.92 -7.56 39.16
N LYS A 538 2.06 -7.93 40.45
CA LYS A 538 2.65 -9.18 40.87
C LYS A 538 1.62 -10.29 40.81
N SER A 539 2.03 -11.56 40.93
CA SER A 539 1.14 -12.73 40.95
C SER A 539 0.08 -12.71 42.06
N ASN A 540 0.29 -11.93 43.12
CA ASN A 540 -0.66 -11.76 44.22
C ASN A 540 -1.61 -10.54 44.03
N GLY A 541 -1.69 -9.96 42.84
CA GLY A 541 -2.56 -8.82 42.51
C GLY A 541 -2.07 -7.44 43.01
N LYS A 542 -0.98 -7.38 43.76
CA LYS A 542 -0.43 -6.09 44.21
C LYS A 542 0.42 -5.44 43.12
N PRO A 543 0.45 -4.10 43.05
CA PRO A 543 1.33 -3.38 42.14
C PRO A 543 2.80 -3.80 42.25
N LYS A 544 3.52 -3.85 41.12
CA LYS A 544 4.96 -4.01 41.12
C LYS A 544 5.65 -2.85 41.86
N PRO A 545 6.85 -3.03 42.45
CA PRO A 545 7.49 -2.00 43.28
C PRO A 545 7.62 -0.63 42.61
N ILE A 546 7.89 -0.58 41.32
CA ILE A 546 8.00 0.68 40.59
C ILE A 546 6.62 1.32 40.32
N VAL A 547 5.58 0.52 40.08
CA VAL A 547 4.19 0.98 39.96
C VAL A 547 3.71 1.54 41.30
N GLN A 548 4.01 0.83 42.41
CA GLN A 548 3.66 1.31 43.74
C GLN A 548 4.35 2.66 44.05
N ARG A 549 5.62 2.81 43.73
CA ARG A 549 6.32 4.09 43.91
C ARG A 549 5.69 5.24 43.10
N ALA A 550 5.17 4.95 41.90
CA ALA A 550 4.46 5.95 41.11
C ALA A 550 3.16 6.37 41.77
N LEU A 551 2.39 5.42 42.32
CA LEU A 551 1.17 5.66 43.07
C LEU A 551 1.46 6.48 44.36
N ASP A 552 2.49 6.11 45.11
CA ASP A 552 2.94 6.83 46.31
C ASP A 552 3.38 8.27 46.00
N ALA A 553 3.87 8.51 44.78
CA ALA A 553 4.20 9.84 44.28
C ALA A 553 3.01 10.60 43.67
N GLY A 554 1.78 10.09 43.79
CA GLY A 554 0.56 10.72 43.31
C GLY A 554 0.30 10.56 41.82
N CYS A 555 1.01 9.68 41.11
CA CYS A 555 0.80 9.44 39.67
C CYS A 555 -0.24 8.33 39.45
N THR A 556 -1.19 8.54 38.54
CA THR A 556 -2.02 7.46 37.99
C THR A 556 -1.17 6.58 37.10
N VAL A 557 -1.35 5.25 37.19
CA VAL A 557 -0.68 4.30 36.29
C VAL A 557 -1.75 3.51 35.53
N VAL A 558 -1.64 3.47 34.20
CA VAL A 558 -2.60 2.78 33.34
C VAL A 558 -1.90 1.74 32.47
N GLY A 559 -2.43 0.51 32.49
CA GLY A 559 -2.05 -0.58 31.60
C GLY A 559 -3.19 -1.00 30.67
N LEU A 560 -2.83 -1.53 29.52
CA LEU A 560 -3.74 -1.99 28.48
C LEU A 560 -3.46 -3.45 28.11
N ASP A 561 -4.50 -4.17 27.71
CA ASP A 561 -4.32 -5.31 26.80
C ASP A 561 -4.37 -4.76 25.38
N LEU A 562 -3.21 -4.62 24.76
CA LEU A 562 -3.12 -4.19 23.36
C LEU A 562 -3.70 -5.28 22.45
N LEU A 563 -4.11 -4.93 21.24
CA LEU A 563 -4.66 -5.88 20.29
C LEU A 563 -3.83 -7.17 20.22
N MET A 564 -4.49 -8.33 20.33
CA MET A 564 -3.88 -9.66 20.41
C MET A 564 -2.99 -9.85 21.66
N GLN A 565 -3.37 -9.26 22.79
CA GLN A 565 -2.83 -9.52 24.12
C GLN A 565 -3.99 -9.70 25.13
N GLY A 566 -3.73 -10.36 26.26
CA GLY A 566 -4.66 -10.47 27.38
C GLY A 566 -6.05 -10.93 26.94
N GLU A 567 -7.08 -10.12 27.19
CA GLU A 567 -8.49 -10.48 26.93
C GLU A 567 -8.87 -10.56 25.43
N PHE A 568 -7.98 -10.21 24.52
CA PHE A 568 -8.14 -10.49 23.09
C PHE A 568 -7.87 -11.96 22.72
N LEU A 569 -7.31 -12.73 23.63
CA LEU A 569 -6.92 -14.13 23.43
C LEU A 569 -7.66 -15.03 24.42
N ALA A 570 -7.82 -16.30 24.04
CA ALA A 570 -8.28 -17.30 25.00
C ALA A 570 -7.28 -17.45 26.16
N PRO A 571 -7.69 -17.91 27.34
CA PRO A 571 -6.79 -18.13 28.46
C PRO A 571 -5.57 -18.98 28.06
N SER A 572 -4.37 -18.53 28.39
CA SER A 572 -3.08 -19.16 28.06
C SER A 572 -2.71 -19.17 26.57
N GLU A 573 -3.53 -18.62 25.69
CA GLU A 573 -3.20 -18.47 24.28
C GLU A 573 -2.15 -17.35 24.07
N LYS A 574 -1.31 -17.53 23.07
CA LYS A 574 -0.36 -16.50 22.59
C LYS A 574 -0.51 -16.31 21.10
N ALA A 575 -0.56 -15.08 20.67
CA ALA A 575 -0.50 -14.77 19.25
C ALA A 575 0.88 -15.13 18.69
N THR A 576 0.98 -16.20 17.92
CA THR A 576 2.22 -16.70 17.34
C THR A 576 2.36 -16.35 15.86
N GLN A 577 1.26 -15.96 15.21
CA GLN A 577 1.21 -15.64 13.80
C GLN A 577 0.35 -14.41 13.55
N ASN A 578 0.70 -13.65 12.50
CA ASN A 578 -0.18 -12.60 12.00
C ASN A 578 -1.38 -13.22 11.26
N ARG A 579 -2.51 -12.52 11.30
CA ARG A 579 -3.67 -12.86 10.48
C ARG A 579 -3.40 -12.43 9.04
N LEU A 580 -3.51 -13.37 8.10
CA LEU A 580 -3.24 -13.15 6.69
C LEU A 580 -4.52 -13.31 5.88
N VAL A 581 -4.59 -12.58 4.78
CA VAL A 581 -5.58 -12.81 3.73
C VAL A 581 -5.27 -14.13 3.03
N SER A 582 -6.30 -14.93 2.76
CA SER A 582 -6.13 -16.12 1.93
C SER A 582 -5.84 -15.73 0.48
N ASN A 583 -4.60 -15.92 0.05
CA ASN A 583 -4.16 -15.67 -1.32
C ASN A 583 -3.14 -16.75 -1.70
N PRO A 584 -3.19 -17.31 -2.93
CA PRO A 584 -2.26 -18.35 -3.36
C PRO A 584 -0.82 -17.85 -3.54
N ARG A 585 -0.58 -16.54 -3.50
CA ARG A 585 0.73 -15.93 -3.66
C ARG A 585 1.29 -15.48 -2.30
N GLU A 586 2.53 -15.83 -2.04
CA GLU A 586 3.22 -15.50 -0.78
C GLU A 586 3.77 -14.06 -0.79
N PHE A 587 2.94 -13.11 -1.16
CA PHE A 587 3.28 -11.68 -1.18
C PHE A 587 2.58 -10.94 -0.04
N ALA A 588 3.38 -10.33 0.84
CA ALA A 588 2.92 -9.57 2.00
C ALA A 588 1.95 -8.42 1.62
N GLY A 589 2.13 -7.81 0.46
CA GLY A 589 1.30 -6.73 -0.04
C GLY A 589 -0.18 -7.09 -0.25
N TYR A 590 -0.54 -8.38 -0.41
CA TYR A 590 -1.95 -8.79 -0.48
C TYR A 590 -2.68 -8.72 0.86
N THR A 591 -1.95 -8.82 1.97
CA THR A 591 -2.50 -8.58 3.31
C THR A 591 -2.26 -7.14 3.75
N TYR A 592 -1.00 -6.74 3.78
CA TYR A 592 -0.60 -5.45 4.37
C TYR A 592 -0.79 -4.26 3.44
N GLY A 593 -1.10 -4.47 2.17
CA GLY A 593 -1.56 -3.42 1.27
C GLY A 593 -2.90 -2.81 1.68
N TYR A 594 -3.71 -3.57 2.46
CA TYR A 594 -5.11 -3.27 2.80
C TYR A 594 -5.40 -3.26 4.30
N ASN A 595 -4.47 -3.76 5.11
CA ASN A 595 -4.63 -3.88 6.57
C ASN A 595 -3.40 -3.32 7.29
N SER A 596 -3.63 -2.55 8.34
CA SER A 596 -2.54 -2.08 9.20
C SER A 596 -1.85 -3.26 9.88
N PRO A 597 -0.51 -3.29 9.95
CA PRO A 597 0.21 -4.32 10.69
C PRO A 597 -0.10 -4.25 12.17
N LEU A 598 -0.01 -5.37 12.88
CA LEU A 598 -0.27 -5.46 14.32
C LEU A 598 0.51 -4.41 15.13
N PHE A 599 1.74 -4.11 14.72
CA PHE A 599 2.55 -3.04 15.30
C PHE A 599 1.81 -1.69 15.32
N ALA A 600 1.28 -1.26 14.16
CA ALA A 600 0.56 0.01 14.04
C ALA A 600 -0.76 -0.03 14.82
N GLN A 601 -1.49 -1.14 14.79
CA GLN A 601 -2.75 -1.30 15.53
C GLN A 601 -2.55 -1.20 17.06
N ARG A 602 -1.44 -1.73 17.59
CA ARG A 602 -1.09 -1.57 19.02
C ARG A 602 -0.73 -0.13 19.37
N VAL A 603 -0.12 0.60 18.45
CA VAL A 603 0.09 2.05 18.63
C VAL A 603 -1.25 2.79 18.64
N HIS A 604 -2.24 2.37 17.83
CA HIS A 604 -3.60 2.94 17.86
C HIS A 604 -4.27 2.78 19.24
N ASP A 605 -4.09 1.62 19.90
CA ASP A 605 -4.60 1.39 21.26
C ASP A 605 -4.01 2.38 22.26
N ILE A 606 -2.69 2.61 22.16
CA ILE A 606 -2.00 3.61 23.00
C ILE A 606 -2.53 5.01 22.71
N LEU A 607 -2.74 5.37 21.43
CA LEU A 607 -3.32 6.67 21.05
C LEU A 607 -4.74 6.85 21.60
N SER A 608 -5.56 5.79 21.60
CA SER A 608 -6.90 5.81 22.19
C SER A 608 -6.83 6.11 23.70
N LEU A 609 -5.90 5.50 24.43
CA LEU A 609 -5.71 5.83 25.86
C LEU A 609 -5.19 7.25 26.06
N VAL A 610 -4.23 7.71 25.25
CA VAL A 610 -3.73 9.11 25.32
C VAL A 610 -4.88 10.09 25.08
N ALA A 611 -5.74 9.82 24.08
CA ALA A 611 -6.92 10.64 23.81
C ALA A 611 -7.88 10.68 25.01
N TYR A 612 -8.18 9.52 25.59
CA TYR A 612 -9.05 9.42 26.75
C TYR A 612 -8.54 10.23 27.94
N VAL A 613 -7.27 10.07 28.35
CA VAL A 613 -6.73 10.76 29.54
C VAL A 613 -6.50 12.25 29.30
N HIS A 614 -6.30 12.67 28.05
CA HIS A 614 -6.15 14.08 27.68
C HIS A 614 -7.50 14.81 27.61
N GLN A 615 -8.52 14.16 27.06
CA GLN A 615 -9.84 14.75 26.78
C GLN A 615 -10.86 14.51 27.89
N ASN A 616 -10.48 13.87 29.01
CA ASN A 616 -11.40 13.57 30.11
C ASN A 616 -11.93 14.85 30.76
N GLU A 617 -13.21 15.14 30.53
CA GLU A 617 -13.85 16.38 31.01
C GLU A 617 -13.83 16.54 32.54
N LYS A 618 -13.86 15.41 33.27
CA LYS A 618 -13.93 15.43 34.74
C LYS A 618 -12.56 15.59 35.40
N ARG A 619 -11.55 14.94 34.83
CA ARG A 619 -10.17 14.93 35.34
C ARG A 619 -9.17 14.79 34.20
N PRO A 620 -8.94 15.83 33.38
CA PRO A 620 -7.93 15.79 32.35
C PRO A 620 -6.54 15.67 32.99
N SER A 621 -5.69 14.84 32.39
CA SER A 621 -4.30 14.72 32.83
C SER A 621 -3.50 15.97 32.43
N GLU A 622 -2.89 16.64 33.41
CA GLU A 622 -2.01 17.80 33.21
C GLU A 622 -0.68 17.38 32.57
N SER A 623 -0.22 16.16 32.88
CA SER A 623 1.01 15.60 32.33
C SER A 623 0.82 14.13 31.97
N ILE A 624 1.10 13.81 30.72
CA ILE A 624 1.05 12.44 30.19
C ILE A 624 2.48 11.96 29.95
N GLU A 625 2.80 10.81 30.52
CA GLU A 625 4.10 10.17 30.40
C GLU A 625 3.98 8.77 29.84
N LEU A 626 4.80 8.42 28.84
CA LEU A 626 4.77 7.11 28.19
C LEU A 626 5.94 6.24 28.67
N ILE A 627 5.63 5.02 29.09
CA ILE A 627 6.64 4.08 29.61
C ILE A 627 6.60 2.80 28.79
N GLY A 628 7.72 2.50 28.12
CA GLY A 628 7.91 1.31 27.29
C GLY A 628 9.15 0.54 27.73
N LEU A 629 8.98 -0.39 28.67
CA LEU A 629 10.01 -1.27 29.18
C LEU A 629 9.66 -2.73 28.85
N ASN A 630 10.65 -3.63 28.86
CA ASN A 630 10.43 -5.07 28.77
C ASN A 630 9.54 -5.44 27.55
N GLY A 631 10.02 -5.15 26.33
CA GLY A 631 9.34 -5.51 25.09
C GLY A 631 8.34 -4.48 24.54
N ALA A 632 7.92 -3.47 25.31
CA ALA A 632 6.94 -2.47 24.85
C ALA A 632 7.57 -1.18 24.29
N GLY A 633 8.89 -1.05 24.32
CA GLY A 633 9.58 0.20 23.99
C GLY A 633 9.35 0.69 22.57
N HIS A 634 9.25 -0.21 21.61
CA HIS A 634 9.03 0.12 20.20
C HIS A 634 7.63 0.71 19.93
N TRP A 635 6.57 0.20 20.59
CA TRP A 635 5.23 0.78 20.48
C TRP A 635 5.18 2.18 21.09
N ILE A 636 5.84 2.35 22.25
CA ILE A 636 5.90 3.65 22.93
C ILE A 636 6.72 4.67 22.13
N ALA A 637 7.83 4.27 21.52
CA ALA A 637 8.60 5.15 20.64
C ALA A 637 7.76 5.67 19.47
N ALA A 638 7.00 4.78 18.82
CA ALA A 638 6.12 5.13 17.73
C ALA A 638 4.94 6.02 18.20
N ALA A 639 4.28 5.67 19.31
CA ALA A 639 3.21 6.50 19.89
C ALA A 639 3.73 7.90 20.23
N ARG A 640 4.91 8.00 20.85
CA ARG A 640 5.56 9.29 21.16
C ARG A 640 5.79 10.14 19.91
N ALA A 641 6.22 9.52 18.82
CA ALA A 641 6.49 10.22 17.57
C ALA A 641 5.22 10.84 16.96
N VAL A 642 4.09 10.14 17.01
CA VAL A 642 2.82 10.61 16.42
C VAL A 642 1.95 11.42 17.39
N CYS A 643 2.24 11.43 18.71
CA CYS A 643 1.63 12.32 19.71
C CYS A 643 2.33 13.68 19.81
N ARG A 644 3.53 13.82 19.27
CA ARG A 644 4.32 15.07 19.26
C ARG A 644 4.47 15.70 20.66
N ASP A 645 4.12 16.97 20.79
CA ASP A 645 4.34 17.75 22.02
C ASP A 645 3.35 17.45 23.16
N LEU A 646 2.32 16.64 22.91
CA LEU A 646 1.35 16.25 23.95
C LEU A 646 2.00 15.39 25.06
N ILE A 647 3.01 14.60 24.72
CA ILE A 647 3.70 13.74 25.68
C ILE A 647 4.85 14.50 26.33
N HIS A 648 4.77 14.68 27.65
CA HIS A 648 5.73 15.45 28.41
C HIS A 648 7.05 14.72 28.61
N ARG A 649 6.99 13.42 28.96
CA ARG A 649 8.15 12.56 29.19
C ARG A 649 7.93 11.15 28.66
N SER A 650 9.02 10.48 28.35
CA SER A 650 8.97 9.06 28.00
C SER A 650 10.20 8.31 28.51
N ALA A 651 9.98 7.08 28.98
CA ALA A 651 11.04 6.13 29.33
C ALA A 651 10.93 4.94 28.36
N ILE A 652 11.92 4.77 27.49
CA ILE A 652 11.84 3.83 26.37
C ILE A 652 13.07 2.91 26.38
N GLN A 653 12.81 1.60 26.37
CA GLN A 653 13.82 0.55 26.19
C GLN A 653 13.41 -0.31 24.99
N THR A 654 14.06 -0.11 23.85
CA THR A 654 13.71 -0.82 22.60
C THR A 654 14.39 -2.16 22.44
N GLN A 655 15.37 -2.50 23.30
CA GLN A 655 16.15 -3.76 23.21
C GLN A 655 16.79 -3.99 21.83
N GLY A 656 17.20 -2.89 21.16
CA GLY A 656 17.77 -2.96 19.83
C GLY A 656 16.77 -3.05 18.68
N PHE A 657 15.45 -3.02 18.96
CA PHE A 657 14.44 -2.96 17.92
C PHE A 657 14.64 -1.75 17.02
N ARG A 658 14.60 -1.95 15.72
CA ARG A 658 14.66 -0.92 14.69
C ARG A 658 13.48 -1.10 13.72
N LEU A 659 12.86 0.01 13.33
CA LEU A 659 11.74 0.01 12.37
C LEU A 659 12.20 -0.26 10.92
N LEU A 660 13.50 -0.16 10.65
CA LEU A 660 14.08 -0.19 9.31
C LEU A 660 15.27 -1.19 9.22
N THR A 661 15.10 -2.39 9.73
CA THR A 661 16.12 -3.44 9.55
C THR A 661 15.50 -4.72 9.04
#